data_4b9911cabeafbcff46b852ddab07dc1f
#
_entry.id   4b9911cabeafbcff46b852ddab07dc1f
#
_cell.length_a   1.000
_cell.length_b   1.000
_cell.length_c   1.000
_cell.angle_alpha   90.00
_cell.angle_beta   90.00
_cell.angle_gamma   90.00
#
_symmetry.space_group_name_H-M   'P 1'
#
loop_
_entity.id
_entity.type
_entity.pdbx_description
1 polymer ?
#
loop_
_entity_poly.entity_id
_entity_poly.type
_entity_poly.pdbx_seq_one_letter_code
_entity_poly.pdbx_strand_id
1 'polypeptide(L)'
;MSMGFGLFLIPTATKNLRRIWAFPSILLLSIALVFSVHLSIQQINGSSIYQYLWSWTINNDFSLEFGYLIDPLTSIMLILITTVGILVLIYSDDYMSHDEGYLRFFVYISFFNTAMLGLVTSSNLIQIYFFWELVGMCSYLLIGFWFTRPIAASACQKAFVTNRVGDFGLLLGILGFFWITGSLEFRDLFKIANNWIPNNGINSLLTTLCAFLLFLGAVAKSAQFPLHVWLPDAMEGPTPISALIHAATMVAAGIFLLARLLPLFISLPLIMSFISLVGTITLFLGATLALAXXXRDIKRSLAYSTMSQLGYMMLALGIGSYEAALFHLITHAYSKALLFLGSGSVIHSMEPLVGYSPDKSQNMVLMGGLRKYVPITRTTFLCGTLSLCGIPPLACFWSKDEILSNSWLYSPFFGIIASFTSKLXXXXXXXXXXXXXXXXXXXXXXXXSSTKDGSLYSISLWGKRISKGVNRDLILSTMKDGVSFFSQNIPXXQIPGNTRNKIGSFSTPXXFGAKNTFVYPHETGNTMLFSLLILLLFTLFIGSIGIHFDNGIKVNGISELTILSKWLTPSINFFEESSNSSINSYEFLINAISSVSLAILGLFIAYIFYGSTYSFFQNLNFLNSLVXXKGNQKKNFLXXXQVKEKIYSWSYNRGYIDVFYTRVFILGIRRLAELTNFFDKGVIDGIINGV
;
A
#
# COMPACT_ATOMS: atom_id res chain seq x y z
N MET A 1 -21.29 4.08 15.74
CA MET A 1 -22.39 4.81 16.35
C MET A 1 -21.95 5.63 17.54
N SER A 2 -21.21 5.06 18.48
CA SER A 2 -20.78 5.85 19.64
C SER A 2 -19.88 7.00 19.23
N MET A 3 -19.01 6.79 18.24
CA MET A 3 -18.17 7.87 17.75
C MET A 3 -19.00 8.98 17.12
N GLY A 4 -20.02 8.61 16.38
CA GLY A 4 -20.92 9.60 15.77
C GLY A 4 -21.66 10.41 16.81
N PHE A 5 -22.11 9.76 17.87
CA PHE A 5 -22.74 10.49 18.98
C PHE A 5 -21.76 11.45 19.62
N GLY A 6 -20.51 10.98 19.84
CA GLY A 6 -19.51 11.87 20.40
C GLY A 6 -19.22 13.07 19.55
N LEU A 7 -19.14 12.86 18.22
CA LEU A 7 -18.90 13.95 17.31
C LEU A 7 -20.05 14.95 17.33
N PHE A 8 -21.29 14.43 17.40
CA PHE A 8 -22.47 15.28 17.34
C PHE A 8 -22.71 16.02 18.65
N LEU A 9 -22.55 15.34 19.78
CA LEU A 9 -22.86 15.92 21.07
C LEU A 9 -21.75 16.81 21.66
N ILE A 10 -20.49 16.49 21.36
CA ILE A 10 -19.38 17.21 21.94
C ILE A 10 -18.41 17.62 20.83
N PRO A 11 -18.76 18.61 20.01
CA PRO A 11 -17.91 18.99 18.91
C PRO A 11 -16.60 19.64 19.33
N THR A 12 -16.54 20.24 20.53
CA THR A 12 -15.33 20.88 20.98
C THR A 12 -14.79 20.17 22.21
N ALA A 13 -14.86 18.85 22.23
CA ALA A 13 -14.43 18.10 23.40
C ALA A 13 -12.93 18.23 23.63
N THR A 14 -12.51 18.15 24.87
CA THR A 14 -11.10 18.09 25.20
C THR A 14 -10.53 16.76 24.74
N LYS A 15 -9.19 16.63 24.84
CA LYS A 15 -8.56 15.40 24.42
C LYS A 15 -9.07 14.19 25.19
N ASN A 16 -9.27 14.33 26.49
CA ASN A 16 -9.71 13.20 27.29
C ASN A 16 -11.12 12.76 26.93
N LEU A 17 -12.02 13.73 26.68
CA LEU A 17 -13.36 13.37 26.26
C LEU A 17 -13.36 12.74 24.89
N ARG A 18 -12.52 13.21 23.99
CA ARG A 18 -12.43 12.59 22.66
C ARG A 18 -11.96 11.15 22.76
N ARG A 19 -11.00 10.88 23.64
CA ARG A 19 -10.52 9.51 23.83
C ARG A 19 -11.62 8.60 24.38
N ILE A 20 -12.44 9.10 25.29
CA ILE A 20 -13.53 8.31 25.83
C ILE A 20 -14.49 7.89 24.71
N TRP A 21 -14.77 8.80 23.78
CA TRP A 21 -15.66 8.44 22.68
C TRP A 21 -14.99 7.55 21.64
N ALA A 22 -13.66 7.56 21.58
CA ALA A 22 -12.94 6.70 20.64
C ALA A 22 -12.72 5.29 21.19
N PHE A 23 -12.74 5.11 22.49
CA PHE A 23 -12.44 3.82 23.10
C PHE A 23 -13.37 2.69 22.68
N PRO A 24 -14.69 2.88 22.53
CA PRO A 24 -15.55 1.76 22.14
C PRO A 24 -15.18 1.11 20.80
N SER A 25 -14.64 1.86 19.86
CA SER A 25 -14.22 1.27 18.60
C SER A 25 -13.10 0.26 18.83
N ILE A 26 -12.12 0.60 19.65
CA ILE A 26 -11.03 -0.30 19.94
C ILE A 26 -11.54 -1.52 20.69
N LEU A 27 -12.43 -1.31 21.66
CA LEU A 27 -12.96 -2.42 22.43
C LEU A 27 -13.74 -3.39 21.57
N LEU A 28 -14.59 -2.88 20.68
CA LEU A 28 -15.39 -3.75 19.82
C LEU A 28 -14.54 -4.51 18.81
N LEU A 29 -13.51 -3.86 18.26
CA LEU A 29 -12.60 -4.58 17.39
C LEU A 29 -11.80 -5.64 18.14
N SER A 30 -11.46 -5.38 19.40
CA SER A 30 -10.76 -6.36 20.20
C SER A 30 -11.64 -7.59 20.45
N ILE A 31 -12.93 -7.37 20.71
CA ILE A 31 -13.86 -8.48 20.87
C ILE A 31 -13.98 -9.25 19.55
N ALA A 32 -14.06 -8.54 18.43
CA ALA A 32 -14.12 -9.20 17.13
C ALA A 32 -12.84 -10.02 16.87
N LEU A 33 -11.68 -9.52 17.30
CA LEU A 33 -10.44 -10.25 17.14
C LEU A 33 -10.45 -11.54 17.94
N VAL A 34 -10.93 -11.50 19.19
CA VAL A 34 -11.01 -12.69 20.01
C VAL A 34 -11.87 -13.76 19.34
N PHE A 35 -13.03 -13.37 18.82
CA PHE A 35 -13.90 -14.30 18.13
C PHE A 35 -13.27 -14.81 16.82
N SER A 36 -12.55 -13.95 16.12
CA SER A 36 -11.90 -14.37 14.87
C SER A 36 -10.80 -15.39 15.14
N VAL A 37 -10.03 -15.19 16.20
CA VAL A 37 -8.98 -16.14 16.57
C VAL A 37 -9.61 -17.48 16.98
N HIS A 38 -10.70 -17.45 17.73
CA HIS A 38 -11.38 -18.67 18.13
C HIS A 38 -11.88 -19.43 16.90
N LEU A 39 -12.50 -18.75 15.95
CA LEU A 39 -12.97 -19.39 14.74
C LEU A 39 -11.82 -19.95 13.92
N SER A 40 -10.70 -19.23 13.87
CA SER A 40 -9.54 -19.68 13.11
C SER A 40 -8.95 -20.94 13.72
N ILE A 41 -8.88 -21.01 15.05
CA ILE A 41 -8.36 -22.20 15.71
C ILE A 41 -9.27 -23.40 15.43
N GLN A 42 -10.60 -23.19 15.47
CA GLN A 42 -11.52 -24.26 15.12
C GLN A 42 -11.33 -24.72 13.68
N GLN A 43 -11.10 -23.80 12.76
CA GLN A 43 -10.91 -24.14 11.37
C GLN A 43 -9.59 -24.87 11.10
N ILE A 44 -8.55 -24.53 11.85
CA ILE A 44 -7.26 -25.21 11.71
C ILE A 44 -7.38 -26.65 12.22
N ASN A 45 -8.08 -26.84 13.34
CA ASN A 45 -8.20 -28.17 13.91
C ASN A 45 -9.23 -29.05 13.21
N GLY A 46 -10.14 -28.48 12.47
CA GLY A 46 -11.14 -29.23 11.72
C GLY A 46 -11.85 -28.31 10.79
N SER A 47 -12.37 -28.83 9.69
CA SER A 47 -13.00 -27.98 8.69
C SER A 47 -14.32 -27.46 9.22
N SER A 48 -14.40 -26.19 9.49
CA SER A 48 -15.61 -25.55 9.97
C SER A 48 -15.93 -24.38 9.06
N ILE A 49 -17.07 -24.44 8.42
CA ILE A 49 -17.56 -23.34 7.59
C ILE A 49 -18.95 -23.01 8.10
N TYR A 50 -19.13 -21.75 8.46
CA TYR A 50 -20.40 -21.29 8.98
C TYR A 50 -21.06 -20.36 7.96
N GLN A 51 -22.35 -20.58 7.72
CA GLN A 51 -23.11 -19.69 6.86
C GLN A 51 -24.44 -19.43 7.50
N TYR A 52 -24.83 -18.18 7.59
CA TYR A 52 -26.08 -17.78 8.22
C TYR A 52 -26.76 -16.78 7.30
N LEU A 53 -27.96 -17.07 6.87
CA LEU A 53 -28.65 -16.29 5.86
C LEU A 53 -29.98 -15.75 6.38
N TRP A 54 -30.30 -14.53 6.03
CA TRP A 54 -31.60 -13.96 6.23
C TRP A 54 -32.19 -13.61 4.89
N SER A 55 -33.47 -13.84 4.69
CA SER A 55 -34.12 -13.43 3.46
C SER A 55 -34.44 -11.95 3.53
N TRP A 56 -33.87 -11.17 2.63
CA TRP A 56 -34.14 -9.75 2.62
C TRP A 56 -35.41 -9.49 1.82
N THR A 57 -35.50 -10.01 0.60
CA THR A 57 -36.70 -9.92 -0.19
C THR A 57 -37.06 -11.31 -0.62
N ILE A 58 -38.33 -11.68 -0.49
CA ILE A 58 -38.81 -12.97 -0.92
C ILE A 58 -39.79 -12.72 -2.05
N ASN A 59 -39.44 -13.21 -3.23
CA ASN A 59 -40.30 -13.12 -4.36
C ASN A 59 -40.42 -14.52 -4.93
N ASN A 60 -41.45 -14.79 -5.69
CA ASN A 60 -41.63 -16.12 -6.23
C ASN A 60 -40.51 -16.50 -7.20
N ASP A 61 -39.93 -15.52 -7.89
CA ASP A 61 -38.90 -15.79 -8.89
C ASP A 61 -37.51 -15.79 -8.31
N PHE A 62 -37.23 -15.07 -7.28
CA PHE A 62 -35.93 -15.08 -6.64
C PHE A 62 -36.04 -14.53 -5.22
N SER A 63 -35.04 -14.85 -4.41
CA SER A 63 -34.94 -14.27 -3.09
C SER A 63 -33.56 -13.68 -2.94
N LEU A 64 -33.47 -12.47 -2.39
CA LEU A 64 -32.23 -11.82 -2.11
C LEU A 64 -31.94 -12.04 -0.63
N GLU A 65 -30.83 -12.71 -0.33
CA GLU A 65 -30.49 -13.06 1.03
C GLU A 65 -29.33 -12.24 1.51
N PHE A 66 -29.34 -11.89 2.77
CA PHE A 66 -28.28 -11.15 3.41
C PHE A 66 -27.75 -12.04 4.52
N GLY A 67 -26.45 -12.18 4.63
CA GLY A 67 -25.96 -13.08 5.66
C GLY A 67 -24.48 -13.07 5.82
N TYR A 68 -23.98 -14.06 6.56
CA TYR A 68 -22.58 -14.22 6.81
C TYR A 68 -22.08 -15.51 6.24
N LEU A 69 -20.88 -15.49 5.69
CA LEU A 69 -20.17 -16.71 5.32
C LEU A 69 -18.82 -16.61 6.00
N ILE A 70 -18.52 -17.54 6.87
CA ILE A 70 -17.26 -17.53 7.62
C ILE A 70 -16.55 -18.85 7.30
N ASP A 71 -15.66 -18.78 6.32
CA ASP A 71 -14.81 -19.89 5.94
C ASP A 71 -13.36 -19.47 6.21
N PRO A 72 -12.38 -20.29 5.90
CA PRO A 72 -11.00 -19.92 6.19
C PRO A 72 -10.53 -18.63 5.55
N LEU A 73 -10.95 -18.35 4.31
CA LEU A 73 -10.59 -17.09 3.68
C LEU A 73 -11.14 -15.90 4.47
N THR A 74 -12.39 -16.00 4.89
CA THR A 74 -13.00 -14.95 5.70
C THR A 74 -12.25 -14.79 7.02
N SER A 75 -11.89 -15.90 7.66
CA SER A 75 -11.22 -15.83 8.96
C SER A 75 -9.84 -15.18 8.83
N ILE A 76 -9.12 -15.47 7.76
CA ILE A 76 -7.84 -14.82 7.52
C ILE A 76 -8.03 -13.32 7.42
N MET A 77 -9.01 -12.89 6.63
CA MET A 77 -9.26 -11.48 6.45
C MET A 77 -9.77 -10.82 7.74
N LEU A 78 -10.57 -11.53 8.53
CA LEU A 78 -11.05 -10.98 9.80
C LEU A 78 -9.89 -10.71 10.75
N ILE A 79 -8.95 -11.65 10.82
CA ILE A 79 -7.79 -11.45 11.69
C ILE A 79 -6.97 -10.27 11.20
N LEU A 80 -6.74 -10.17 9.89
CA LEU A 80 -5.97 -9.04 9.36
C LEU A 80 -6.65 -7.71 9.66
N ILE A 81 -7.93 -7.62 9.38
CA ILE A 81 -8.64 -6.35 9.54
C ILE A 81 -8.68 -5.95 11.01
N THR A 82 -8.98 -6.89 11.89
CA THR A 82 -9.10 -6.56 13.30
C THR A 82 -7.76 -6.22 13.93
N THR A 83 -6.71 -7.00 13.65
CA THR A 83 -5.41 -6.71 14.27
C THR A 83 -4.86 -5.39 13.76
N VAL A 84 -4.83 -5.19 12.45
CA VAL A 84 -4.27 -3.97 11.91
C VAL A 84 -5.16 -2.79 12.29
N GLY A 85 -6.48 -2.97 12.29
CA GLY A 85 -7.39 -1.90 12.67
C GLY A 85 -7.21 -1.45 14.10
N ILE A 86 -7.05 -2.40 15.03
CA ILE A 86 -6.82 -2.05 16.43
C ILE A 86 -5.51 -1.28 16.58
N LEU A 87 -4.45 -1.79 15.96
CA LEU A 87 -3.14 -1.15 16.09
C LEU A 87 -3.12 0.24 15.45
N VAL A 88 -3.83 0.40 14.34
CA VAL A 88 -3.91 1.71 13.70
C VAL A 88 -4.72 2.68 14.55
N LEU A 89 -5.81 2.22 15.17
CA LEU A 89 -6.58 3.09 16.05
C LEU A 89 -5.76 3.52 17.26
N ILE A 90 -5.00 2.61 17.85
CA ILE A 90 -4.14 2.94 18.97
C ILE A 90 -3.07 3.94 18.55
N TYR A 91 -2.45 3.70 17.38
CA TYR A 91 -1.44 4.58 16.84
C TYR A 91 -2.02 5.98 16.57
N SER A 92 -3.25 6.02 16.04
CA SER A 92 -3.87 7.27 15.67
C SER A 92 -4.22 8.14 16.88
N ASP A 93 -4.39 7.55 18.04
CA ASP A 93 -4.65 8.34 19.23
C ASP A 93 -3.53 9.36 19.47
N ASP A 94 -2.28 8.98 19.18
CA ASP A 94 -1.17 9.91 19.32
C ASP A 94 -0.91 10.67 18.02
N TYR A 95 -0.98 9.99 16.91
CA TYR A 95 -0.66 10.63 15.63
C TYR A 95 -1.63 11.77 15.30
N MET A 96 -2.91 11.61 15.62
CA MET A 96 -3.91 12.62 15.34
C MET A 96 -4.30 13.40 16.58
N SER A 97 -3.49 13.36 17.63
CA SER A 97 -3.90 13.97 18.90
C SER A 97 -4.05 15.48 18.82
N HIS A 98 -3.26 16.13 17.97
CA HIS A 98 -3.33 17.59 17.86
C HIS A 98 -4.22 18.05 16.73
N ASP A 99 -4.90 17.14 16.04
CA ASP A 99 -5.76 17.48 14.92
C ASP A 99 -7.15 17.80 15.44
N GLU A 100 -7.74 18.89 14.96
CA GLU A 100 -9.08 19.23 15.36
C GLU A 100 -10.10 18.22 14.89
N GLY A 101 -9.80 17.46 13.85
CA GLY A 101 -10.70 16.46 13.33
C GLY A 101 -10.52 15.07 13.94
N TYR A 102 -10.00 14.98 15.15
CA TYR A 102 -9.74 13.70 15.80
C TYR A 102 -10.96 12.79 15.82
N LEU A 103 -12.12 13.32 16.29
CA LEU A 103 -13.32 12.49 16.33
C LEU A 103 -13.82 12.14 14.94
N ARG A 104 -13.74 13.07 14.00
CA ARG A 104 -14.15 12.80 12.62
C ARG A 104 -13.27 11.70 12.01
N PHE A 105 -11.98 11.74 12.30
CA PHE A 105 -11.06 10.73 11.82
C PHE A 105 -11.43 9.36 12.38
N PHE A 106 -11.69 9.29 13.67
CA PHE A 106 -12.05 8.01 14.29
C PHE A 106 -13.40 7.50 13.81
N VAL A 107 -14.34 8.40 13.56
CA VAL A 107 -15.63 7.98 12.99
C VAL A 107 -15.41 7.36 11.61
N TYR A 108 -14.61 7.99 10.77
CA TYR A 108 -14.37 7.46 9.44
C TYR A 108 -13.64 6.11 9.47
N ILE A 109 -12.65 5.97 10.35
CA ILE A 109 -11.93 4.70 10.43
C ILE A 109 -12.84 3.61 10.99
N SER A 110 -13.67 3.94 11.97
CA SER A 110 -14.58 2.95 12.53
C SER A 110 -15.59 2.50 11.48
N PHE A 111 -16.08 3.43 10.68
CA PHE A 111 -17.00 3.09 9.61
C PHE A 111 -16.30 2.23 8.56
N PHE A 112 -15.04 2.54 8.25
CA PHE A 112 -14.27 1.72 7.32
C PHE A 112 -14.09 0.30 7.85
N ASN A 113 -13.74 0.17 9.13
CA ASN A 113 -13.54 -1.15 9.71
C ASN A 113 -14.83 -1.96 9.65
N THR A 114 -15.97 -1.34 9.96
CA THR A 114 -17.25 -2.01 9.89
C THR A 114 -17.55 -2.46 8.46
N ALA A 115 -17.33 -1.57 7.50
CA ALA A 115 -17.61 -1.89 6.09
C ALA A 115 -16.69 -3.00 5.59
N MET A 116 -15.42 -2.98 5.99
CA MET A 116 -14.49 -4.01 5.53
C MET A 116 -14.81 -5.36 6.15
N LEU A 117 -15.20 -5.37 7.42
CA LEU A 117 -15.63 -6.62 8.04
C LEU A 117 -16.87 -7.16 7.35
N GLY A 118 -17.80 -6.29 6.98
CA GLY A 118 -18.97 -6.71 6.23
C GLY A 118 -18.60 -7.26 4.86
N LEU A 119 -17.61 -6.66 4.21
CA LEU A 119 -17.20 -7.11 2.89
C LEU A 119 -16.67 -8.54 2.93
N VAL A 120 -15.79 -8.82 3.89
CA VAL A 120 -15.15 -10.14 3.91
C VAL A 120 -16.07 -11.22 4.43
N THR A 121 -17.13 -10.89 5.17
CA THR A 121 -18.10 -11.88 5.63
C THR A 121 -19.29 -12.02 4.71
N SER A 122 -19.30 -11.33 3.57
CA SER A 122 -20.44 -11.37 2.67
C SER A 122 -20.67 -12.76 2.12
N SER A 123 -21.93 -13.13 2.01
CA SER A 123 -22.32 -14.45 1.55
C SER A 123 -22.71 -14.50 0.07
N ASN A 124 -22.81 -13.37 -0.58
CA ASN A 124 -23.13 -13.33 -2.00
C ASN A 124 -22.52 -12.11 -2.66
N LEU A 125 -22.61 -12.06 -4.00
CA LEU A 125 -21.95 -11.01 -4.76
C LEU A 125 -22.55 -9.64 -4.56
N ILE A 126 -23.87 -9.53 -4.39
CA ILE A 126 -24.45 -8.20 -4.25
C ILE A 126 -24.13 -7.60 -2.89
N GLN A 127 -24.00 -8.46 -1.88
CA GLN A 127 -23.59 -8.00 -0.56
C GLN A 127 -22.13 -7.52 -0.60
N ILE A 128 -21.29 -8.24 -1.33
CA ILE A 128 -19.91 -7.79 -1.54
C ILE A 128 -19.92 -6.43 -2.24
N TYR A 129 -20.76 -6.25 -3.25
CA TYR A 129 -20.81 -4.99 -3.97
C TYR A 129 -21.24 -3.84 -3.06
N PHE A 130 -22.22 -4.08 -2.20
CA PHE A 130 -22.67 -3.06 -1.27
C PHE A 130 -21.52 -2.58 -0.37
N PHE A 131 -20.80 -3.52 0.23
CA PHE A 131 -19.68 -3.14 1.09
C PHE A 131 -18.48 -2.65 0.32
N TRP A 132 -18.32 -3.08 -0.92
CA TRP A 132 -17.27 -2.60 -1.82
C TRP A 132 -17.41 -1.10 -2.04
N GLU A 133 -18.64 -0.67 -2.25
CA GLU A 133 -18.91 0.75 -2.41
C GLU A 133 -18.67 1.50 -1.11
N LEU A 134 -19.05 0.92 0.03
CA LEU A 134 -18.87 1.59 1.30
C LEU A 134 -17.37 1.77 1.63
N VAL A 135 -16.55 0.76 1.39
CA VAL A 135 -15.12 0.93 1.68
C VAL A 135 -14.49 1.94 0.72
N GLY A 136 -14.96 1.99 -0.52
CA GLY A 136 -14.50 3.01 -1.45
C GLY A 136 -14.85 4.41 -0.99
N MET A 137 -16.06 4.59 -0.46
CA MET A 137 -16.46 5.89 0.07
C MET A 137 -15.62 6.27 1.29
N CYS A 138 -15.35 5.31 2.17
CA CYS A 138 -14.52 5.59 3.34
C CYS A 138 -13.11 6.01 2.93
N SER A 139 -12.55 5.35 1.92
CA SER A 139 -11.24 5.72 1.40
C SER A 139 -11.26 7.13 0.83
N TYR A 140 -12.33 7.48 0.10
CA TYR A 140 -12.48 8.82 -0.44
C TYR A 140 -12.48 9.87 0.68
N LEU A 141 -13.27 9.63 1.73
CA LEU A 141 -13.37 10.58 2.82
C LEU A 141 -12.03 10.73 3.56
N LEU A 142 -11.30 9.64 3.69
CA LEU A 142 -10.05 9.67 4.44
C LEU A 142 -8.86 10.17 3.63
N ILE A 143 -8.83 9.92 2.32
CA ILE A 143 -7.80 10.54 1.50
C ILE A 143 -7.96 12.05 1.50
N GLY A 144 -9.18 12.54 1.41
CA GLY A 144 -9.47 13.95 1.46
C GLY A 144 -9.79 14.44 2.86
N PHE A 145 -9.22 13.81 3.89
CA PHE A 145 -9.51 14.19 5.26
C PHE A 145 -9.18 15.65 5.51
N TRP A 146 -8.02 16.11 5.03
CA TRP A 146 -7.65 17.50 5.11
C TRP A 146 -8.12 18.20 3.84
N PHE A 147 -9.42 18.36 3.71
CA PHE A 147 -10.05 18.75 2.45
C PHE A 147 -9.74 20.17 2.02
N THR A 148 -9.23 20.99 2.93
CA THR A 148 -8.85 22.36 2.56
C THR A 148 -7.57 22.39 1.74
N ARG A 149 -6.78 21.32 1.73
CA ARG A 149 -5.62 21.24 0.85
C ARG A 149 -6.07 20.84 -0.54
N PRO A 150 -5.79 21.66 -1.56
CA PRO A 150 -6.27 21.32 -2.92
C PRO A 150 -5.72 20.00 -3.44
N ILE A 151 -4.48 19.65 -3.07
CA ILE A 151 -3.88 18.41 -3.53
C ILE A 151 -4.62 17.22 -2.94
N ALA A 152 -5.00 17.30 -1.67
CA ALA A 152 -5.76 16.22 -1.04
C ALA A 152 -7.14 16.08 -1.66
N ALA A 153 -7.79 17.20 -1.96
CA ALA A 153 -9.10 17.15 -2.60
C ALA A 153 -9.02 16.53 -3.99
N SER A 154 -7.99 16.87 -4.75
CA SER A 154 -7.80 16.26 -6.07
C SER A 154 -7.48 14.78 -5.94
N ALA A 155 -6.69 14.40 -4.97
CA ALA A 155 -6.31 13.00 -4.79
C ALA A 155 -7.50 12.14 -4.43
N CYS A 156 -8.37 12.62 -3.55
CA CYS A 156 -9.52 11.82 -3.16
C CYS A 156 -10.51 11.70 -4.33
N GLN A 157 -10.66 12.74 -5.13
CA GLN A 157 -11.51 12.68 -6.31
C GLN A 157 -10.95 11.67 -7.31
N LYS A 158 -9.63 11.68 -7.53
CA LYS A 158 -9.00 10.75 -8.46
C LYS A 158 -9.20 9.31 -7.99
N ALA A 159 -9.02 9.05 -6.70
CA ALA A 159 -9.21 7.72 -6.16
C ALA A 159 -10.67 7.27 -6.31
N PHE A 160 -11.60 8.15 -5.99
CA PHE A 160 -13.02 7.80 -6.06
C PHE A 160 -13.44 7.48 -7.48
N VAL A 161 -13.05 8.31 -8.45
CA VAL A 161 -13.43 8.10 -9.84
C VAL A 161 -12.81 6.83 -10.41
N THR A 162 -11.52 6.60 -10.12
CA THR A 162 -10.85 5.41 -10.63
C THR A 162 -11.50 4.15 -10.08
N ASN A 163 -11.79 4.15 -8.77
CA ASN A 163 -12.43 3.00 -8.18
C ASN A 163 -13.86 2.82 -8.67
N ARG A 164 -14.54 3.92 -9.02
CA ARG A 164 -15.89 3.79 -9.56
C ARG A 164 -15.91 3.17 -10.94
N VAL A 165 -14.87 3.40 -11.74
CA VAL A 165 -14.78 2.71 -13.03
C VAL A 165 -14.73 1.21 -12.80
N GLY A 166 -13.91 0.77 -11.85
CA GLY A 166 -13.87 -0.65 -11.50
C GLY A 166 -15.18 -1.15 -10.91
N ASP A 167 -15.83 -0.33 -10.09
CA ASP A 167 -17.10 -0.71 -9.48
C ASP A 167 -18.19 -0.88 -10.52
N PHE A 168 -18.17 -0.05 -11.54
CA PHE A 168 -19.16 -0.21 -12.61
C PHE A 168 -18.96 -1.53 -13.35
N GLY A 169 -17.70 -1.86 -13.64
CA GLY A 169 -17.41 -3.16 -14.25
C GLY A 169 -17.84 -4.31 -13.35
N LEU A 170 -17.57 -4.19 -12.06
CA LEU A 170 -17.98 -5.21 -11.11
C LEU A 170 -19.49 -5.39 -11.09
N LEU A 171 -20.24 -4.29 -11.09
CA LEU A 171 -21.69 -4.38 -11.11
C LEU A 171 -22.20 -5.07 -12.37
N LEU A 172 -21.63 -4.70 -13.53
CA LEU A 172 -22.03 -5.34 -14.77
C LEU A 172 -21.72 -6.84 -14.75
N GLY A 173 -20.57 -7.22 -14.20
CA GLY A 173 -20.22 -8.62 -14.07
C GLY A 173 -21.16 -9.38 -13.15
N ILE A 174 -21.53 -8.76 -12.03
CA ILE A 174 -22.49 -9.36 -11.10
C ILE A 174 -23.84 -9.56 -11.79
N LEU A 175 -24.32 -8.53 -12.49
CA LEU A 175 -25.60 -8.64 -13.20
C LEU A 175 -25.52 -9.68 -14.30
N GLY A 176 -24.38 -9.77 -15.00
CA GLY A 176 -24.21 -10.78 -16.04
C GLY A 176 -24.26 -12.20 -15.48
N PHE A 177 -23.60 -12.44 -14.36
CA PHE A 177 -23.66 -13.76 -13.76
C PHE A 177 -25.03 -14.04 -13.16
N PHE A 178 -25.73 -13.02 -12.66
CA PHE A 178 -27.10 -13.24 -12.23
C PHE A 178 -28.00 -13.62 -13.42
N TRP A 179 -27.77 -13.00 -14.58
CA TRP A 179 -28.53 -13.34 -15.77
C TRP A 179 -28.25 -14.77 -16.19
N ILE A 180 -26.99 -15.20 -16.14
CA ILE A 180 -26.63 -16.55 -16.54
C ILE A 180 -27.14 -17.59 -15.55
N THR A 181 -26.99 -17.34 -14.25
CA THR A 181 -27.22 -18.36 -13.26
C THR A 181 -28.54 -18.23 -12.51
N GLY A 182 -29.12 -17.05 -12.50
CA GLY A 182 -30.32 -16.78 -11.70
C GLY A 182 -30.07 -16.65 -10.22
N SER A 183 -28.80 -16.62 -9.80
CA SER A 183 -28.45 -16.55 -8.39
C SER A 183 -27.22 -15.72 -8.20
N LEU A 184 -27.11 -15.10 -7.03
CA LEU A 184 -25.92 -14.34 -6.65
C LEU A 184 -25.10 -15.08 -5.62
N GLU A 185 -25.54 -16.25 -5.17
CA GLU A 185 -24.84 -17.00 -4.14
C GLU A 185 -23.59 -17.66 -4.69
N PHE A 186 -22.55 -17.73 -3.89
CA PHE A 186 -21.29 -18.30 -4.33
C PHE A 186 -21.40 -19.77 -4.68
N ARG A 187 -22.18 -20.52 -3.92
CA ARG A 187 -22.28 -21.95 -4.20
C ARG A 187 -22.91 -22.21 -5.57
N ASP A 188 -23.87 -21.38 -5.97
CA ASP A 188 -24.49 -21.56 -7.28
C ASP A 188 -23.53 -21.21 -8.39
N LEU A 189 -22.72 -20.16 -8.19
CA LEU A 189 -21.70 -19.81 -9.15
C LEU A 189 -20.67 -20.92 -9.28
N PHE A 190 -20.29 -21.54 -8.18
CA PHE A 190 -19.31 -22.62 -8.22
C PHE A 190 -19.89 -23.89 -8.84
N LYS A 191 -21.16 -24.15 -8.66
CA LYS A 191 -21.79 -25.27 -9.34
C LYS A 191 -21.72 -25.07 -10.85
N ILE A 192 -21.97 -23.86 -11.31
CA ILE A 192 -21.91 -23.58 -12.73
C ILE A 192 -20.48 -23.78 -13.23
N ALA A 193 -19.51 -23.33 -12.47
CA ALA A 193 -18.12 -23.51 -12.86
C ALA A 193 -17.75 -24.98 -12.94
N ASN A 194 -18.23 -25.77 -12.00
CA ASN A 194 -17.86 -27.18 -11.98
C ASN A 194 -18.63 -28.03 -12.98
N ASN A 195 -19.90 -27.71 -13.24
CA ASN A 195 -20.74 -28.59 -14.03
C ASN A 195 -21.08 -28.05 -15.40
N TRP A 196 -21.44 -26.80 -15.52
CA TRP A 196 -22.02 -26.29 -16.77
C TRP A 196 -20.97 -25.81 -17.75
N ILE A 197 -19.91 -25.13 -17.28
CA ILE A 197 -18.90 -24.60 -18.19
C ILE A 197 -18.13 -25.73 -18.87
N PRO A 198 -17.63 -26.76 -18.16
CA PRO A 198 -16.92 -27.83 -18.84
C PRO A 198 -17.77 -28.58 -19.84
N ASN A 199 -19.10 -28.67 -19.59
CA ASN A 199 -19.98 -29.42 -20.47
C ASN A 199 -20.60 -28.55 -21.54
N ASN A 200 -20.12 -27.30 -21.70
CA ASN A 200 -20.64 -26.38 -22.71
C ASN A 200 -22.11 -26.08 -22.52
N GLY A 201 -22.60 -26.17 -21.32
CA GLY A 201 -23.98 -25.82 -21.01
C GLY A 201 -24.27 -24.35 -20.99
N ILE A 202 -23.22 -23.51 -21.04
CA ILE A 202 -23.37 -22.07 -21.01
C ILE A 202 -22.42 -21.49 -22.04
N ASN A 203 -22.79 -20.39 -22.66
CA ASN A 203 -21.94 -19.70 -23.61
C ASN A 203 -20.67 -19.28 -22.90
N SER A 204 -19.55 -19.89 -23.26
CA SER A 204 -18.30 -19.62 -22.56
C SER A 204 -17.77 -18.22 -22.88
N LEU A 205 -18.10 -17.67 -24.05
CA LEU A 205 -17.67 -16.32 -24.36
C LEU A 205 -18.38 -15.31 -23.45
N LEU A 206 -19.68 -15.45 -23.26
CA LEU A 206 -20.42 -14.55 -22.38
C LEU A 206 -19.93 -14.69 -20.94
N THR A 207 -19.69 -15.92 -20.49
CA THR A 207 -19.19 -16.15 -19.15
C THR A 207 -17.81 -15.52 -18.96
N THR A 208 -16.94 -15.65 -19.96
CA THR A 208 -15.61 -15.05 -19.89
C THR A 208 -15.69 -13.52 -19.84
N LEU A 209 -16.58 -12.92 -20.62
CA LEU A 209 -16.76 -11.47 -20.57
C LEU A 209 -17.24 -11.00 -19.21
N CYS A 210 -18.18 -11.75 -18.61
CA CYS A 210 -18.65 -11.40 -17.27
C CYS A 210 -17.53 -11.54 -16.24
N ALA A 211 -16.68 -12.54 -16.40
CA ALA A 211 -15.54 -12.72 -15.51
C ALA A 211 -14.54 -11.59 -15.66
N PHE A 212 -14.31 -11.11 -16.89
CA PHE A 212 -13.46 -9.94 -17.09
C PHE A 212 -14.03 -8.72 -16.36
N LEU A 213 -15.33 -8.56 -16.39
CA LEU A 213 -15.96 -7.43 -15.72
C LEU A 213 -15.82 -7.55 -14.19
N LEU A 214 -15.96 -8.75 -13.65
CA LEU A 214 -15.71 -8.94 -12.22
C LEU A 214 -14.25 -8.64 -11.88
N PHE A 215 -13.33 -9.06 -12.74
CA PHE A 215 -11.91 -8.80 -12.52
C PHE A 215 -11.61 -7.31 -12.57
N LEU A 216 -12.35 -6.54 -13.38
CA LEU A 216 -12.12 -5.10 -13.46
C LEU A 216 -12.33 -4.44 -12.10
N GLY A 217 -13.33 -4.89 -11.33
CA GLY A 217 -13.51 -4.39 -9.98
C GLY A 217 -12.32 -4.68 -9.08
N ALA A 218 -11.77 -5.89 -9.19
CA ALA A 218 -10.59 -6.24 -8.41
C ALA A 218 -9.37 -5.44 -8.86
N VAL A 219 -9.25 -5.16 -10.15
CA VAL A 219 -8.14 -4.37 -10.68
C VAL A 219 -8.13 -2.97 -10.06
N ALA A 220 -9.30 -2.34 -9.96
CA ALA A 220 -9.35 -1.00 -9.42
C ALA A 220 -9.01 -0.97 -7.93
N LYS A 221 -9.59 -1.86 -7.14
CA LYS A 221 -9.36 -1.82 -5.69
C LYS A 221 -7.93 -2.20 -5.34
N SER A 222 -7.34 -3.15 -6.06
CA SER A 222 -5.99 -3.58 -5.76
C SER A 222 -4.95 -2.82 -6.55
N ALA A 223 -5.32 -1.72 -7.16
CA ALA A 223 -4.39 -0.83 -7.86
C ALA A 223 -3.55 -1.57 -8.88
N GLN A 224 -4.21 -2.37 -9.72
CA GLN A 224 -3.52 -3.08 -10.77
C GLN A 224 -3.59 -2.27 -12.05
N PHE A 225 -2.60 -2.45 -12.92
CA PHE A 225 -2.60 -1.76 -14.20
C PHE A 225 -3.87 -2.12 -15.00
N PRO A 226 -4.54 -1.17 -15.61
CA PRO A 226 -4.24 0.26 -15.74
C PRO A 226 -4.98 1.17 -14.75
N LEU A 227 -5.62 0.62 -13.76
CA LEU A 227 -6.38 1.41 -12.78
C LEU A 227 -5.61 1.59 -11.48
N HIS A 228 -4.29 1.74 -11.58
CA HIS A 228 -3.41 1.86 -10.43
C HIS A 228 -3.10 3.30 -10.05
N VAL A 229 -3.50 4.26 -10.86
CA VAL A 229 -2.97 5.63 -10.76
C VAL A 229 -3.39 6.33 -9.49
N TRP A 230 -4.43 5.86 -8.83
CA TRP A 230 -4.95 6.52 -7.65
C TRP A 230 -4.12 6.23 -6.39
N LEU A 231 -3.41 5.10 -6.35
CA LEU A 231 -2.80 4.68 -5.09
C LEU A 231 -1.64 5.59 -4.63
N PRO A 232 -0.72 6.01 -5.51
CA PRO A 232 0.30 6.93 -5.02
C PRO A 232 -0.27 8.26 -4.53
N ASP A 233 -1.31 8.75 -5.17
CA ASP A 233 -1.92 10.01 -4.76
C ASP A 233 -2.76 9.84 -3.49
N ALA A 234 -3.17 8.62 -3.17
CA ALA A 234 -3.89 8.36 -1.93
C ALA A 234 -3.02 8.62 -0.70
N MET A 235 -1.73 8.78 -0.89
CA MET A 235 -0.82 9.08 0.22
C MET A 235 -0.99 10.51 0.73
N GLU A 236 -1.88 11.31 0.14
CA GLU A 236 -2.22 12.61 0.70
C GLU A 236 -3.07 12.51 1.98
N GLY A 237 -3.64 11.37 2.26
CA GLY A 237 -4.37 11.16 3.50
C GLY A 237 -3.43 10.97 4.69
N PRO A 238 -3.99 10.95 5.91
CA PRO A 238 -3.15 10.70 7.08
C PRO A 238 -2.46 9.33 7.02
N THR A 239 -1.27 9.26 7.60
CA THR A 239 -0.49 8.04 7.52
C THR A 239 -1.16 6.80 8.11
N PRO A 240 -1.92 6.88 9.21
CA PRO A 240 -2.61 5.67 9.67
C PRO A 240 -3.55 5.08 8.62
N ILE A 241 -4.14 5.93 7.78
CA ILE A 241 -5.00 5.46 6.70
C ILE A 241 -4.17 4.77 5.64
N SER A 242 -3.00 5.30 5.35
CA SER A 242 -2.12 4.66 4.38
C SER A 242 -1.75 3.26 4.84
N ALA A 243 -1.50 3.09 6.14
CA ALA A 243 -1.16 1.77 6.67
C ALA A 243 -2.35 0.81 6.62
N LEU A 244 -3.50 1.26 7.09
CA LEU A 244 -4.65 0.36 7.22
C LEU A 244 -5.33 0.12 5.88
N ILE A 245 -5.72 1.17 5.21
CA ILE A 245 -6.58 1.05 4.03
C ILE A 245 -5.77 0.78 2.78
N HIS A 246 -4.74 1.57 2.55
CA HIS A 246 -4.06 1.56 1.26
C HIS A 246 -2.84 0.65 1.22
N ALA A 247 -2.54 -0.06 2.29
CA ALA A 247 -1.46 -1.03 2.31
C ALA A 247 -1.90 -2.40 2.76
N ALA A 248 -2.81 -2.50 3.71
CA ALA A 248 -3.10 -3.78 4.35
C ALA A 248 -4.48 -4.36 4.07
N THR A 249 -5.52 -3.56 3.92
CA THR A 249 -6.87 -4.12 3.88
C THR A 249 -7.67 -3.82 2.62
N MET A 250 -7.94 -2.55 2.31
CA MET A 250 -8.80 -2.27 1.16
C MET A 250 -8.14 -2.67 -0.15
N VAL A 251 -6.84 -2.45 -0.27
CA VAL A 251 -6.15 -2.86 -1.49
C VAL A 251 -6.05 -4.38 -1.58
N ALA A 252 -6.19 -5.09 -0.47
CA ALA A 252 -6.28 -6.53 -0.49
C ALA A 252 -7.68 -7.02 -0.86
N ALA A 253 -8.67 -6.12 -0.94
CA ALA A 253 -10.03 -6.54 -1.26
C ALA A 253 -10.14 -7.12 -2.67
N GLY A 254 -9.36 -6.58 -3.62
CA GLY A 254 -9.36 -7.16 -4.95
C GLY A 254 -8.79 -8.57 -4.97
N ILE A 255 -7.72 -8.79 -4.22
CA ILE A 255 -7.15 -10.13 -4.09
C ILE A 255 -8.16 -11.05 -3.40
N PHE A 256 -8.83 -10.54 -2.37
CA PHE A 256 -9.85 -11.31 -1.68
C PHE A 256 -10.99 -11.70 -2.63
N LEU A 257 -11.45 -10.78 -3.46
CA LEU A 257 -12.53 -11.08 -4.38
C LEU A 257 -12.12 -12.17 -5.37
N LEU A 258 -10.90 -12.09 -5.92
CA LEU A 258 -10.45 -13.12 -6.83
C LEU A 258 -10.25 -14.45 -6.13
N ALA A 259 -9.76 -14.44 -4.90
CA ALA A 259 -9.61 -15.67 -4.14
C ALA A 259 -10.97 -16.29 -3.82
N ARG A 260 -11.96 -15.45 -3.49
CA ARG A 260 -13.30 -15.92 -3.22
C ARG A 260 -13.93 -16.55 -4.46
N LEU A 261 -13.67 -15.98 -5.63
CA LEU A 261 -14.26 -16.44 -6.86
C LEU A 261 -13.33 -17.33 -7.69
N LEU A 262 -12.21 -17.75 -7.12
CA LEU A 262 -11.23 -18.50 -7.88
C LEU A 262 -11.79 -19.83 -8.42
N PRO A 263 -12.66 -20.55 -7.71
CA PRO A 263 -13.24 -21.75 -8.33
C PRO A 263 -13.97 -21.46 -9.64
N LEU A 264 -14.57 -20.28 -9.76
CA LEU A 264 -15.19 -19.89 -11.02
C LEU A 264 -14.15 -19.53 -12.07
N PHE A 265 -13.11 -18.76 -11.68
CA PHE A 265 -12.13 -18.30 -12.65
C PHE A 265 -11.24 -19.43 -13.17
N ILE A 266 -10.99 -20.45 -12.37
CA ILE A 266 -10.14 -21.54 -12.79
C ILE A 266 -10.76 -22.27 -13.98
N SER A 267 -12.07 -22.31 -14.08
CA SER A 267 -12.71 -22.97 -15.21
C SER A 267 -12.67 -22.13 -16.50
N LEU A 268 -12.11 -20.93 -16.45
CA LEU A 268 -12.02 -20.05 -17.60
C LEU A 268 -10.56 -19.72 -17.87
N PRO A 269 -9.86 -20.52 -18.68
CA PRO A 269 -8.41 -20.33 -18.81
C PRO A 269 -7.99 -18.99 -19.37
N LEU A 270 -8.81 -18.37 -20.22
CA LEU A 270 -8.44 -17.09 -20.78
C LEU A 270 -8.34 -16.01 -19.72
N ILE A 271 -9.30 -15.99 -18.77
CA ILE A 271 -9.26 -14.99 -17.73
C ILE A 271 -8.10 -15.25 -16.76
N MET A 272 -7.76 -16.53 -16.52
CA MET A 272 -6.63 -16.85 -15.65
C MET A 272 -5.33 -16.32 -16.25
N SER A 273 -5.14 -16.52 -17.55
CA SER A 273 -3.96 -15.97 -18.21
C SER A 273 -3.92 -14.46 -18.14
N PHE A 274 -5.07 -13.81 -18.29
CA PHE A 274 -5.14 -12.36 -18.24
C PHE A 274 -4.83 -11.85 -16.84
N ILE A 275 -5.30 -12.54 -15.80
CA ILE A 275 -5.00 -12.15 -14.42
C ILE A 275 -3.48 -12.24 -14.19
N SER A 276 -2.84 -13.31 -14.66
CA SER A 276 -1.39 -13.46 -14.53
C SER A 276 -0.66 -12.32 -15.24
N LEU A 277 -1.11 -11.97 -16.43
CA LEU A 277 -0.47 -10.92 -17.19
C LEU A 277 -0.60 -9.56 -16.51
N VAL A 278 -1.80 -9.24 -16.02
CA VAL A 278 -2.02 -7.98 -15.34
C VAL A 278 -1.19 -7.91 -14.06
N GLY A 279 -1.12 -9.02 -13.32
CA GLY A 279 -0.31 -9.06 -12.11
C GLY A 279 1.16 -8.84 -12.41
N THR A 280 1.67 -9.46 -13.47
CA THR A 280 3.06 -9.31 -13.85
C THR A 280 3.37 -7.89 -14.30
N ILE A 281 2.49 -7.28 -15.10
CA ILE A 281 2.67 -5.91 -15.53
C ILE A 281 2.69 -4.97 -14.34
N THR A 282 1.76 -5.16 -13.40
CA THR A 282 1.69 -4.30 -12.22
C THR A 282 2.92 -4.46 -11.35
N LEU A 283 3.38 -5.70 -11.20
CA LEU A 283 4.57 -6.00 -10.42
C LEU A 283 5.78 -5.22 -10.96
N PHE A 284 6.00 -5.32 -12.27
CA PHE A 284 7.11 -4.64 -12.89
C PHE A 284 6.94 -3.12 -12.85
N LEU A 285 5.75 -2.64 -13.14
CA LEU A 285 5.47 -1.21 -13.16
C LEU A 285 5.68 -0.61 -11.77
N GLY A 286 5.15 -1.23 -10.73
CA GLY A 286 5.32 -0.71 -9.38
C GLY A 286 6.77 -0.65 -8.96
N ALA A 287 7.54 -1.68 -9.29
CA ALA A 287 8.94 -1.72 -8.91
C ALA A 287 9.74 -0.63 -9.65
N THR A 288 9.48 -0.45 -10.94
CA THR A 288 10.23 0.57 -11.68
C THR A 288 9.82 1.99 -11.30
N LEU A 289 8.55 2.20 -11.01
CA LEU A 289 8.10 3.54 -10.64
C LEU A 289 8.56 3.93 -9.23
N ALA A 290 8.90 2.99 -8.40
CA ALA A 290 9.41 3.30 -7.07
C ALA A 290 10.84 3.83 -7.09
N LEU A 291 11.55 3.67 -8.20
CA LEU A 291 12.98 3.96 -8.21
C LEU A 291 13.32 5.46 -8.09
N ALA A 292 12.53 6.37 -8.61
CA ALA A 292 12.89 7.80 -8.58
C ALA A 292 11.86 8.71 -7.90
N UNK A 293 10.81 8.61 -8.39
CA UNK A 293 9.76 9.49 -7.95
C UNK A 293 9.33 9.35 -6.56
N UNK A 294 9.36 8.41 -6.36
CA UNK A 294 9.04 8.08 -5.08
C UNK A 294 10.22 8.21 -4.17
N UNK A 295 11.05 8.28 -4.60
CA UNK A 295 12.25 8.37 -3.93
C UNK A 295 12.45 9.60 -3.11
N ARG A 296 11.76 10.44 -3.43
CA ARG A 296 11.84 11.62 -2.61
C ARG A 296 10.78 11.61 -1.53
N ASP A 297 9.67 10.99 -1.79
CA ASP A 297 8.58 10.95 -0.82
C ASP A 297 8.52 9.56 -0.22
N ILE A 298 8.68 9.45 1.08
CA ILE A 298 8.76 8.15 1.74
C ILE A 298 7.44 7.39 1.60
N LYS A 299 6.31 8.07 1.66
CA LYS A 299 5.02 7.39 1.55
C LYS A 299 4.74 6.94 0.12
N ARG A 300 5.13 7.72 -0.87
CA ARG A 300 4.88 7.31 -2.26
C ARG A 300 5.75 6.15 -2.68
N SER A 301 6.96 6.09 -2.17
CA SER A 301 7.81 4.93 -2.41
C SER A 301 7.16 3.67 -1.86
N LEU A 302 6.62 3.76 -0.66
CA LEU A 302 5.94 2.62 -0.06
C LEU A 302 4.64 2.28 -0.83
N ALA A 303 3.97 3.28 -1.39
CA ALA A 303 2.77 3.01 -2.18
C ALA A 303 3.11 2.24 -3.45
N TYR A 304 4.18 2.61 -4.14
CA TYR A 304 4.57 1.85 -5.32
C TYR A 304 5.05 0.46 -4.97
N SER A 305 5.71 0.31 -3.82
CA SER A 305 6.07 -1.00 -3.33
C SER A 305 4.84 -1.85 -3.04
N THR A 306 3.80 -1.24 -2.45
CA THR A 306 2.54 -1.93 -2.21
C THR A 306 1.92 -2.40 -3.52
N MET A 307 1.94 -1.54 -4.54
CA MET A 307 1.40 -1.88 -5.84
C MET A 307 2.14 -3.08 -6.43
N SER A 308 3.46 -3.09 -6.30
CA SER A 308 4.26 -4.18 -6.80
C SER A 308 3.96 -5.48 -6.06
N GLN A 309 3.81 -5.41 -4.74
CA GLN A 309 3.51 -6.61 -3.96
C GLN A 309 2.11 -7.15 -4.26
N LEU A 310 1.15 -6.27 -4.50
CA LEU A 310 -0.17 -6.71 -4.93
C LEU A 310 -0.10 -7.39 -6.30
N GLY A 311 0.82 -6.94 -7.14
CA GLY A 311 1.08 -7.61 -8.40
C GLY A 311 1.57 -9.03 -8.22
N TYR A 312 2.42 -9.29 -7.21
CA TYR A 312 2.82 -10.64 -6.89
C TYR A 312 1.63 -11.51 -6.53
N MET A 313 0.73 -10.97 -5.70
CA MET A 313 -0.43 -11.73 -5.28
C MET A 313 -1.36 -12.02 -6.45
N MET A 314 -1.52 -11.03 -7.33
CA MET A 314 -2.37 -11.21 -8.49
C MET A 314 -1.76 -12.25 -9.44
N LEU A 315 -0.44 -12.22 -9.63
CA LEU A 315 0.23 -13.22 -10.42
C LEU A 315 0.04 -14.60 -9.81
N ALA A 316 0.19 -14.71 -8.50
CA ALA A 316 0.02 -16.00 -7.83
C ALA A 316 -1.39 -16.55 -8.02
N LEU A 317 -2.40 -15.69 -7.91
CA LEU A 317 -3.76 -16.14 -8.15
C LEU A 317 -3.98 -16.54 -9.60
N GLY A 318 -3.38 -15.80 -10.53
CA GLY A 318 -3.55 -16.09 -11.95
C GLY A 318 -2.93 -17.40 -12.37
N ILE A 319 -1.86 -17.82 -11.72
CA ILE A 319 -1.26 -19.11 -12.01
C ILE A 319 -1.88 -20.23 -11.19
N GLY A 320 -2.88 -19.93 -10.40
CA GLY A 320 -3.58 -20.95 -9.63
C GLY A 320 -3.00 -21.26 -8.26
N SER A 321 -2.02 -20.49 -7.80
CA SER A 321 -1.41 -20.73 -6.50
C SER A 321 -2.18 -20.02 -5.42
N TYR A 322 -3.30 -20.58 -5.03
CA TYR A 322 -4.21 -19.96 -4.06
C TYR A 322 -3.53 -19.77 -2.71
N GLU A 323 -2.87 -20.82 -2.21
CA GLU A 323 -2.24 -20.74 -0.90
C GLU A 323 -1.09 -19.74 -0.89
N ALA A 324 -0.28 -19.72 -1.94
CA ALA A 324 0.84 -18.78 -1.99
C ALA A 324 0.37 -17.34 -2.01
N ALA A 325 -0.72 -17.08 -2.75
CA ALA A 325 -1.26 -15.72 -2.81
C ALA A 325 -1.76 -15.26 -1.45
N LEU A 326 -2.50 -16.11 -0.75
CA LEU A 326 -3.02 -15.74 0.56
C LEU A 326 -1.91 -15.65 1.60
N PHE A 327 -0.89 -16.49 1.50
CA PHE A 327 0.23 -16.43 2.42
C PHE A 327 0.94 -15.09 2.27
N HIS A 328 1.20 -14.68 1.03
CA HIS A 328 1.86 -13.40 0.81
C HIS A 328 0.96 -12.23 1.20
N LEU A 329 -0.35 -12.38 1.04
CA LEU A 329 -1.27 -11.34 1.48
C LEU A 329 -1.14 -11.12 2.98
N ILE A 330 -1.08 -12.20 3.75
CA ILE A 330 -0.98 -12.11 5.20
C ILE A 330 0.35 -11.46 5.59
N THR A 331 1.46 -11.99 5.08
CA THR A 331 2.77 -11.51 5.50
C THR A 331 3.01 -10.09 5.04
N HIS A 332 2.58 -9.75 3.83
CA HIS A 332 2.76 -8.41 3.31
C HIS A 332 1.94 -7.39 4.11
N ALA A 333 0.72 -7.76 4.50
CA ALA A 333 -0.12 -6.81 5.22
C ALA A 333 0.55 -6.34 6.50
N TYR A 334 1.11 -7.27 7.27
CA TYR A 334 1.75 -6.89 8.51
C TYR A 334 3.06 -6.14 8.28
N SER A 335 3.87 -6.59 7.32
CA SER A 335 5.14 -5.93 7.06
C SER A 335 4.94 -4.53 6.50
N LYS A 336 3.96 -4.36 5.61
CA LYS A 336 3.74 -3.06 5.01
C LYS A 336 3.07 -2.09 5.99
N ALA A 337 2.19 -2.60 6.85
CA ALA A 337 1.62 -1.76 7.90
C ALA A 337 2.72 -1.28 8.83
N LEU A 338 3.67 -2.15 9.15
CA LEU A 338 4.81 -1.77 9.99
C LEU A 338 5.61 -0.65 9.30
N LEU A 339 5.87 -0.79 8.00
CA LEU A 339 6.63 0.23 7.29
C LEU A 339 5.89 1.55 7.22
N PHE A 340 4.58 1.53 6.95
CA PHE A 340 3.84 2.78 6.88
C PHE A 340 3.73 3.46 8.24
N LEU A 341 3.46 2.71 9.28
CA LEU A 341 3.40 3.31 10.61
C LEU A 341 4.79 3.78 11.07
N GLY A 342 5.84 3.06 10.68
CA GLY A 342 7.19 3.51 10.94
C GLY A 342 7.51 4.81 10.20
N SER A 343 7.09 4.90 8.93
CA SER A 343 7.29 6.14 8.20
C SER A 343 6.48 7.27 8.81
N GLY A 344 5.28 6.98 9.33
CA GLY A 344 4.51 7.99 10.03
C GLY A 344 5.19 8.46 11.30
N SER A 345 5.86 7.56 12.00
CA SER A 345 6.64 7.94 13.17
C SER A 345 7.79 8.86 12.78
N VAL A 346 8.47 8.55 11.67
CA VAL A 346 9.54 9.41 11.17
C VAL A 346 8.99 10.78 10.78
N ILE A 347 7.87 10.81 10.07
CA ILE A 347 7.25 12.06 9.66
C ILE A 347 6.88 12.89 10.89
N HIS A 348 6.29 12.25 11.88
CA HIS A 348 5.89 12.92 13.11
C HIS A 348 7.10 13.50 13.85
N SER A 349 8.23 12.78 13.82
CA SER A 349 9.46 13.25 14.44
C SER A 349 10.10 14.38 13.66
N MET A 350 9.93 14.39 12.34
CA MET A 350 10.55 15.42 11.50
C MET A 350 9.73 16.71 11.43
N GLU A 351 8.44 16.64 11.72
CA GLU A 351 7.60 17.83 11.58
C GLU A 351 8.06 19.01 12.41
N PRO A 352 8.47 18.85 13.67
CA PRO A 352 8.97 20.00 14.41
C PRO A 352 10.25 20.61 13.84
N LEU A 353 11.02 19.80 13.08
CA LEU A 353 12.27 20.29 12.55
C LEU A 353 12.13 20.98 11.22
N VAL A 354 11.34 20.41 10.31
CA VAL A 354 11.30 20.93 8.95
C VAL A 354 9.98 21.56 8.59
N GLY A 355 9.00 21.48 9.47
CA GLY A 355 7.69 22.06 9.20
C GLY A 355 6.65 20.99 8.94
N TYR A 356 5.38 21.40 8.97
CA TYR A 356 4.28 20.45 8.88
C TYR A 356 3.77 20.26 7.47
N SER A 357 4.39 20.93 6.49
CA SER A 357 4.01 20.71 5.11
C SER A 357 4.49 19.32 4.66
N PRO A 358 3.64 18.54 3.99
CA PRO A 358 4.11 17.23 3.51
C PRO A 358 5.26 17.30 2.54
N ASP A 359 5.43 18.43 1.84
CA ASP A 359 6.55 18.57 0.93
C ASP A 359 7.88 18.48 1.66
N LYS A 360 7.91 18.84 2.94
CA LYS A 360 9.14 18.82 3.71
C LYS A 360 9.20 17.66 4.67
N SER A 361 8.11 17.39 5.39
CA SER A 361 8.15 16.35 6.42
C SER A 361 8.23 14.95 5.84
N GLN A 362 7.76 14.73 4.62
CA GLN A 362 7.82 13.42 3.98
C GLN A 362 8.96 13.32 2.98
N ASN A 363 9.75 14.36 2.80
CA ASN A 363 10.81 14.39 1.80
C ASN A 363 12.04 13.68 2.32
N MET A 364 12.41 12.57 1.69
CA MET A 364 13.55 11.79 2.15
C MET A 364 14.88 12.48 1.95
N VAL A 365 14.95 13.48 1.08
CA VAL A 365 16.16 14.25 0.91
C VAL A 365 16.52 15.00 2.19
N LEU A 366 15.51 15.40 2.97
CA LEU A 366 15.73 16.11 4.22
C LEU A 366 15.97 15.18 5.41
N MET A 367 15.92 13.87 5.19
CA MET A 367 16.12 12.90 6.26
C MET A 367 17.51 12.29 6.16
N GLY A 368 18.01 11.79 7.27
CA GLY A 368 19.30 11.14 7.30
C GLY A 368 19.79 11.05 8.72
N GLY A 369 20.57 10.02 9.02
CA GLY A 369 21.13 9.84 10.34
C GLY A 369 20.12 9.64 11.45
N LEU A 370 18.91 9.19 11.10
CA LEU A 370 17.86 9.08 12.08
C LEU A 370 18.07 7.92 13.06
N ARG A 371 18.97 7.02 12.75
CA ARG A 371 19.18 5.85 13.62
C ARG A 371 19.61 6.24 15.03
N LYS A 372 20.27 7.39 15.18
CA LYS A 372 20.68 7.80 16.50
C LYS A 372 19.56 8.39 17.30
N TYR A 373 18.60 9.02 16.64
CA TYR A 373 17.59 9.79 17.32
C TYR A 373 16.26 9.08 17.45
N VAL A 374 15.98 8.11 16.58
CA VAL A 374 14.75 7.33 16.66
C VAL A 374 15.11 5.83 16.57
N PRO A 375 15.79 5.29 17.57
CA PRO A 375 16.32 3.92 17.45
C PRO A 375 15.24 2.84 17.37
N ILE A 376 14.12 2.98 18.08
CA ILE A 376 13.07 1.97 18.01
C ILE A 376 12.40 2.00 16.65
N THR A 377 12.13 3.19 16.13
CA THR A 377 11.55 3.33 14.80
C THR A 377 12.51 2.78 13.75
N ARG A 378 13.82 3.03 13.92
CA ARG A 378 14.80 2.50 13.01
C ARG A 378 14.78 0.97 13.00
N THR A 379 14.73 0.35 14.16
CA THR A 379 14.75 -1.10 14.26
C THR A 379 13.52 -1.70 13.60
N THR A 380 12.34 -1.15 13.88
CA THR A 380 11.11 -1.68 13.31
C THR A 380 11.07 -1.45 11.80
N PHE A 381 11.53 -0.30 11.33
CA PHE A 381 11.55 -0.01 9.90
C PHE A 381 12.52 -0.95 9.18
N LEU A 382 13.67 -1.21 9.78
CA LEU A 382 14.65 -2.12 9.19
C LEU A 382 14.07 -3.53 9.09
N CYS A 383 13.39 -4.02 10.12
CA CYS A 383 12.80 -5.34 10.07
C CYS A 383 11.71 -5.43 9.02
N GLY A 384 10.88 -4.40 8.88
CA GLY A 384 9.86 -4.38 7.84
C GLY A 384 10.48 -4.39 6.45
N THR A 385 11.54 -3.62 6.26
CA THR A 385 12.23 -3.56 4.98
C THR A 385 12.85 -4.91 4.63
N LEU A 386 13.54 -5.52 5.57
CA LEU A 386 14.17 -6.82 5.32
C LEU A 386 13.12 -7.89 5.08
N SER A 387 11.97 -7.81 5.75
CA SER A 387 10.90 -8.75 5.50
C SER A 387 10.41 -8.64 4.05
N LEU A 388 10.17 -7.43 3.58
CA LEU A 388 9.70 -7.26 2.21
C LEU A 388 10.76 -7.62 1.19
N CYS A 389 12.03 -7.49 1.54
CA CYS A 389 13.10 -7.90 0.65
C CYS A 389 13.23 -9.41 0.54
N GLY A 390 12.60 -10.15 1.42
CA GLY A 390 12.68 -11.59 1.36
C GLY A 390 13.89 -12.17 2.07
N ILE A 391 14.33 -11.54 3.15
CA ILE A 391 15.49 -12.02 3.90
C ILE A 391 15.01 -12.98 4.99
N PRO A 392 15.53 -14.22 5.05
CA PRO A 392 15.12 -15.12 6.12
C PRO A 392 15.63 -14.62 7.46
N PRO A 393 14.95 -14.93 8.53
CA PRO A 393 13.73 -15.75 8.68
C PRO A 393 12.45 -14.92 8.75
N LEU A 394 12.45 -13.72 8.20
CA LEU A 394 11.33 -12.84 8.33
C LEU A 394 10.16 -13.31 7.47
N ALA A 395 8.97 -12.76 7.76
CA ALA A 395 7.74 -13.34 7.26
C ALA A 395 7.64 -13.41 5.74
N CYS A 396 7.98 -12.34 5.06
CA CYS A 396 7.79 -12.30 3.61
C CYS A 396 8.78 -13.17 2.85
N PHE A 397 9.87 -13.62 3.49
CA PHE A 397 10.77 -14.55 2.83
C PHE A 397 10.01 -15.83 2.44
N TRP A 398 9.26 -16.40 3.39
CA TRP A 398 8.59 -17.65 3.15
C TRP A 398 7.54 -17.53 2.06
N SER A 399 6.77 -16.45 2.07
CA SER A 399 5.70 -16.29 1.10
C SER A 399 6.21 -15.91 -0.28
N LYS A 400 7.19 -15.02 -0.33
CA LYS A 400 7.72 -14.57 -1.61
C LYS A 400 8.45 -15.69 -2.31
N ASP A 401 9.19 -16.49 -1.56
CA ASP A 401 9.89 -17.64 -2.12
C ASP A 401 8.90 -18.61 -2.77
N GLU A 402 7.75 -18.83 -2.13
CA GLU A 402 6.77 -19.73 -2.68
C GLU A 402 6.18 -19.19 -3.98
N ILE A 403 5.91 -17.90 -4.05
CA ILE A 403 5.37 -17.30 -5.28
C ILE A 403 6.38 -17.39 -6.41
N LEU A 404 7.66 -17.06 -6.12
CA LEU A 404 8.68 -17.11 -7.15
C LEU A 404 8.87 -18.53 -7.67
N SER A 405 8.88 -19.51 -6.79
CA SER A 405 9.03 -20.89 -7.20
C SER A 405 7.86 -21.35 -8.07
N ASN A 406 6.65 -21.00 -7.68
CA ASN A 406 5.48 -21.41 -8.44
C ASN A 406 5.40 -20.71 -9.79
N SER A 407 5.87 -19.46 -9.88
CA SER A 407 5.85 -18.78 -11.16
C SER A 407 6.84 -19.38 -12.14
N TRP A 408 8.01 -19.85 -11.65
CA TRP A 408 8.95 -20.54 -12.52
C TRP A 408 8.38 -21.85 -13.03
N LEU A 409 7.66 -22.59 -12.18
CA LEU A 409 7.07 -23.84 -12.59
C LEU A 409 5.94 -23.65 -13.60
N TYR A 410 5.21 -22.55 -13.48
CA TYR A 410 4.11 -22.29 -14.38
C TYR A 410 4.59 -21.82 -15.75
N SER A 411 5.50 -20.89 -15.80
CA SER A 411 6.00 -20.35 -17.05
C SER A 411 7.34 -19.67 -16.80
N PRO A 412 8.36 -20.03 -17.57
CA PRO A 412 9.64 -19.34 -17.42
C PRO A 412 9.54 -17.84 -17.69
N PHE A 413 8.64 -17.41 -18.57
CA PHE A 413 8.48 -15.98 -18.87
C PHE A 413 8.05 -15.22 -17.62
N PHE A 414 7.02 -15.70 -16.93
CA PHE A 414 6.59 -15.05 -15.71
C PHE A 414 7.63 -15.21 -14.62
N GLY A 415 8.32 -16.32 -14.57
CA GLY A 415 9.38 -16.53 -13.59
C GLY A 415 10.53 -15.57 -13.74
N ILE A 416 10.95 -15.31 -14.99
CA ILE A 416 12.04 -14.38 -15.24
C ILE A 416 11.63 -12.97 -14.81
N ILE A 417 10.44 -12.52 -15.19
CA ILE A 417 10.00 -11.18 -14.85
C ILE A 417 9.82 -11.03 -13.34
N ALA A 418 9.23 -12.03 -12.70
CA ALA A 418 9.03 -11.96 -11.24
C ALA A 418 10.37 -11.94 -10.50
N SER A 419 11.33 -12.75 -10.94
CA SER A 419 12.63 -12.78 -10.30
C SER A 419 13.40 -11.48 -10.50
N PHE A 420 13.36 -10.93 -11.71
CA PHE A 420 14.00 -9.66 -11.99
C PHE A 420 13.38 -8.55 -11.15
N THR A 421 12.07 -8.54 -11.06
CA THR A 421 11.38 -7.50 -10.30
C THR A 421 11.65 -7.63 -8.81
N SER A 422 11.88 -8.84 -8.34
CA SER A 422 12.22 -9.02 -6.93
C SER A 422 13.54 -8.32 -6.59
N LYS A 423 14.48 -8.23 -7.52
CA LYS A 423 15.68 -7.43 -7.28
C LYS A 423 15.32 -5.94 -7.17
N LEU A 424 14.49 -5.49 -8.04
CA LEU A 424 14.09 -4.08 -8.01
C LEU A 424 13.35 -3.72 -6.74
N UNK A 425 12.70 -4.47 -6.41
CA UNK A 425 11.94 -4.26 -5.18
C UNK A 425 12.82 -4.22 -3.95
N UNK A 426 13.73 -5.00 -4.01
CA UNK A 426 14.67 -4.99 -2.97
C UNK A 426 15.49 -3.73 -2.98
N UNK A 427 15.76 -3.22 -4.10
CA UNK A 427 16.48 -2.01 -4.25
C UNK A 427 15.70 -0.79 -3.86
N UNK A 428 14.50 -0.92 -4.04
CA UNK A 428 13.59 0.19 -3.68
C UNK A 428 13.27 0.20 -2.20
N UNK A 429 13.10 -0.86 -1.60
CA UNK A 429 12.83 -0.99 -0.22
C UNK A 429 14.10 -0.67 0.58
N UNK A 430 15.20 -0.99 0.11
CA UNK A 430 16.42 -0.71 0.76
C UNK A 430 16.81 0.74 0.66
N UNK A 431 16.46 1.22 -0.36
CA UNK A 431 16.71 2.63 -0.54
C UNK A 431 15.94 3.50 0.41
N UNK A 432 14.88 3.06 0.69
CA UNK A 432 14.05 3.70 1.66
C UNK A 432 14.61 3.53 3.07
N UNK A 433 15.05 2.55 3.35
CA UNK A 433 15.63 2.30 4.62
C UNK A 433 16.99 3.00 4.76
N UNK A 434 17.73 2.95 3.72
CA UNK A 434 19.00 3.58 3.75
C UNK A 434 18.93 5.07 3.84
N UNK A 435 18.05 5.48 3.14
CA UNK A 435 17.87 6.92 3.12
C UNK A 435 17.31 7.49 4.37
N UNK A 436 16.56 6.79 4.93
CA UNK A 436 15.92 7.25 6.15
C UNK A 436 16.69 6.90 7.38
N UNK A 437 17.17 6.01 7.54
CA UNK A 437 17.74 5.58 8.77
C UNK A 437 19.28 5.48 8.72
N UNK A 438 19.80 5.09 7.84
CA UNK A 438 21.16 4.74 7.86
C UNK A 438 21.99 5.69 7.08
N UNK A 439 21.51 6.28 6.34
CA UNK A 439 22.19 7.21 5.49
C UNK A 439 23.03 8.17 6.26
N UNK A 440 23.83 8.66 5.76
CA UNK A 440 24.76 9.57 6.32
C UNK A 440 24.09 10.85 6.62
N UNK A 441 24.44 11.44 7.32
CA UNK A 441 23.89 12.57 7.92
C UNK A 441 23.57 13.69 7.02
N UNK A 442 23.00 13.46 6.16
CA UNK A 442 22.54 14.45 5.26
C UNK A 442 21.52 15.34 5.91
N UNK A 443 20.68 14.76 6.38
CA UNK A 443 19.58 15.45 6.92
C UNK A 443 19.87 15.91 8.30
N UNK A 444 20.40 15.17 8.85
CA UNK A 444 20.70 15.49 10.17
C UNK A 444 21.59 16.67 10.25
N UNK A 445 22.24 16.59 9.41
CA UNK A 445 23.08 17.66 9.22
C UNK A 445 22.33 18.88 8.84
N UNK A 446 21.55 18.57 8.21
CA UNK A 446 20.69 19.62 7.79
C UNK A 446 19.94 20.22 8.91
N UNK A 447 19.63 19.55 9.64
CA UNK A 447 18.96 19.97 10.79
C UNK A 447 19.85 20.53 11.82
N UNK A 448 20.69 20.08 11.86
CA UNK A 448 21.67 20.49 12.74
C UNK A 448 22.44 21.62 12.25
N SER A 449 22.67 21.64 11.07
CA SER A 449 23.41 22.78 10.61
C SER A 449 22.55 23.97 10.36
N SER A 450 21.36 23.80 10.14
CA SER A 450 20.49 24.96 10.00
C SER A 450 20.56 25.83 11.24
N THR A 451 20.88 25.21 12.32
CA THR A 451 21.00 26.02 13.46
C THR A 451 22.36 26.63 13.49
N LYS A 452 23.32 26.16 12.70
CA LYS A 452 24.52 26.64 12.78
C LYS A 452 24.77 27.71 11.95
N ASP A 453 24.60 27.97 11.32
CA ASP A 453 24.86 28.85 10.62
C ASP A 453 24.23 29.19 9.86
N GLY A 454 23.71 29.01 10.19
CA GLY A 454 23.07 29.28 9.68
C GLY A 454 22.91 28.84 8.65
N SER A 455 22.84 28.28 8.64
CA SER A 455 22.56 28.01 7.92
C SER A 455 22.05 27.74 7.17
N LEU A 456 21.74 27.20 7.20
CA LEU A 456 21.31 26.85 6.76
C LEU A 456 20.81 26.83 5.91
N TYR A 457 20.68 26.54 5.69
CA TYR A 457 20.38 26.45 5.17
C TYR A 457 19.97 26.27 4.55
N SER A 458 20.45 26.22 4.67
CA SER A 458 20.26 26.04 4.37
C SER A 458 19.70 25.61 3.72
N ILE A 459 19.68 25.29 3.86
CA ILE A 459 19.19 24.82 3.42
C ILE A 459 18.67 25.09 2.46
N SER A 460 18.65 25.45 1.83
CA SER A 460 18.16 25.66 1.06
C SER A 460 17.83 25.05 0.46
N LEU A 461 18.05 24.41 0.90
CA LEU A 461 17.72 23.43 0.64
C LEU A 461 16.87 23.29 -0.32
N TRP A 462 16.09 23.54 -0.25
CA TRP A 462 15.21 23.42 -1.20
C TRP A 462 15.65 24.18 -2.26
N GLY A 463 16.21 24.20 -2.06
CA GLY A 463 16.45 24.72 -2.70
C GLY A 463 17.15 25.57 -2.87
N LYS A 464 17.67 26.09 -2.72
CA LYS A 464 18.33 26.80 -2.79
C LYS A 464 19.11 26.99 -2.07
N ARG A 465 19.72 26.91 -1.47
CA ARG A 465 20.35 27.11 -0.59
C ARG A 465 20.72 27.96 -0.41
N ILE A 466 20.45 28.23 -0.28
CA ILE A 466 20.60 29.03 0.20
C ILE A 466 21.53 29.26 0.50
N SER A 467 22.10 29.11 0.22
CA SER A 467 22.88 29.38 0.60
C SER A 467 23.63 29.78 0.88
N LYS A 468 23.75 29.59 0.97
CA LYS A 468 24.16 29.80 1.62
C LYS A 468 24.54 30.47 1.97
N GLY A 469 24.61 30.42 2.09
CA GLY A 469 24.58 31.00 2.75
C GLY A 469 23.88 31.68 2.87
N VAL A 470 23.62 31.66 2.50
CA VAL A 470 23.02 32.26 2.70
C VAL A 470 22.45 32.60 2.92
N ASN A 471 22.59 32.30 2.78
CA ASN A 471 21.87 32.47 3.27
C ASN A 471 21.40 32.06 4.04
N ARG A 472 21.95 31.56 4.58
CA ARG A 472 21.51 30.99 5.53
C ARG A 472 20.75 31.77 6.32
N ASP A 473 21.04 32.83 6.55
CA ASP A 473 20.13 33.59 7.21
C ASP A 473 18.90 33.60 6.52
N LEU A 474 18.90 33.45 5.25
CA LEU A 474 17.69 33.36 4.60
C LEU A 474 17.10 32.06 4.83
N ILE A 475 17.86 31.02 4.90
CA ILE A 475 17.31 29.76 5.24
C ILE A 475 16.78 29.80 6.63
N LEU A 476 17.48 30.41 7.50
CA LEU A 476 16.96 30.58 8.82
C LEU A 476 15.80 31.52 8.81
N SER A 477 15.82 32.57 8.01
CA SER A 477 14.68 33.43 7.99
C SER A 477 13.57 32.82 7.18
N THR A 478 13.88 32.01 6.19
CA THR A 478 12.80 31.34 5.58
C THR A 478 12.47 30.17 6.38
N MET A 479 13.40 29.72 7.12
CA MET A 479 13.05 28.71 7.96
C MET A 479 12.48 29.34 9.02
N LYS A 480 12.89 30.57 9.15
CA LYS A 480 12.37 31.25 10.07
C LYS A 480 11.30 31.81 9.54
N ASP A 481 11.19 31.98 8.81
CA ASP A 481 10.26 32.44 8.38
C ASP A 481 9.56 31.80 7.83
N GLY A 482 10.25 31.27 7.83
CA GLY A 482 10.48 30.86 7.68
C GLY A 482 10.06 30.39 7.67
N VAL A 483 10.33 30.20 7.60
CA VAL A 483 10.81 30.03 7.85
C VAL A 483 10.48 29.80 7.60
N SER A 484 10.42 29.57 7.53
CA SER A 484 10.94 29.60 7.71
C SER A 484 10.77 29.23 7.39
N PHE A 485 10.92 28.56 6.77
CA PHE A 485 11.57 28.20 6.82
C PHE A 485 11.25 28.17 6.85
N PHE A 486 11.25 27.99 6.73
CA PHE A 486 11.77 27.92 7.19
C PHE A 486 11.28 28.61 7.21
N SER A 487 10.97 28.89 7.30
CA SER A 487 11.28 29.63 7.73
C SER A 487 10.93 30.25 7.39
N GLN A 488 10.88 30.18 7.10
CA GLN A 488 11.35 30.85 7.18
C GLN A 488 11.39 31.46 7.00
N ASN A 489 11.38 31.32 6.81
CA ASN A 489 12.15 31.90 7.06
C ASN A 489 12.12 32.60 7.17
N ILE A 490 12.17 32.60 7.05
CA ILE A 490 12.93 33.08 7.47
C ILE A 490 12.89 33.82 7.57
N PRO A 491 12.86 33.99 7.53
CA PRO A 491 13.38 34.60 8.00
C PRO A 491 13.05 34.98 8.19
N UNK A 492 12.35 35.31 8.97
CA UNK A 492 12.19 35.15 9.10
C UNK A 492 12.38 35.53 9.20
N UNK A 493 12.53 35.93 9.40
CA UNK A 493 12.51 35.55 9.31
C UNK A 493 12.88 36.01 9.22
N GLN A 494 13.25 35.65 8.49
CA GLN A 494 13.89 35.79 8.53
C GLN A 494 13.66 36.13 8.32
N ILE A 495 13.25 36.37 8.23
CA ILE A 495 13.67 36.51 8.26
C ILE A 495 13.29 37.10 8.16
N PRO A 496 13.33 37.67 8.00
CA PRO A 496 13.36 38.09 8.27
C PRO A 496 12.79 38.34 8.50
N GLY A 497 12.34 37.99 8.52
CA GLY A 497 12.24 37.76 8.87
C GLY A 497 11.40 37.55 8.76
N ASN A 498 11.06 37.56 8.39
CA ASN A 498 10.87 37.12 8.41
C ASN A 498 10.26 36.52 8.14
N THR A 499 10.21 36.21 7.79
CA THR A 499 10.48 35.42 7.81
C THR A 499 9.91 34.93 8.10
N ARG A 500 9.70 34.78 8.07
CA ARG A 500 10.02 34.21 8.76
C ARG A 500 9.24 34.02 9.04
N ASN A 501 8.88 34.28 8.78
CA ASN A 501 9.01 33.94 9.28
C ASN A 501 8.40 33.52 9.15
N LYS A 502 8.39 33.23 8.66
CA LYS A 502 8.68 32.74 8.69
C LYS A 502 8.69 32.10 8.80
N ILE A 503 8.71 31.98 8.63
CA ILE A 503 9.54 31.39 9.02
C ILE A 503 9.37 31.19 9.40
N GLY A 504 9.11 31.22 9.25
CA GLY A 504 9.74 31.10 9.86
C GLY A 504 9.36 30.73 10.10
N SER A 505 9.15 30.64 10.17
CA SER A 505 9.48 30.18 10.59
C SER A 505 9.37 29.49 10.68
N PHE A 506 9.65 29.05 10.65
CA PHE A 506 10.26 28.42 10.95
C PHE A 506 10.37 28.46 11.63
N SER A 507 10.27 28.53 11.45
CA SER A 507 10.89 28.44 12.16
C SER A 507 11.00 28.42 12.71
N THR A 508 11.08 28.50 13.14
CA THR A 508 11.54 28.63 13.76
C THR A 508 11.74 28.49 14.23
N PRO A 509 11.88 28.00 14.40
CA PRO A 509 12.36 27.99 15.15
C PRO A 509 12.85 28.37 15.83
N UNK A 510 12.77 28.42 16.65
CA UNK A 510 13.02 28.77 16.96
C UNK A 510 13.51 28.93 17.30
N UNK A 511 13.93 28.14 17.53
CA UNK A 511 14.39 28.13 17.95
C UNK A 511 15.08 28.41 17.73
N PHE A 512 15.22 28.89 17.13
CA PHE A 512 16.05 29.18 16.75
C PHE A 512 16.63 30.01 17.46
N GLY A 513 16.19 30.54 17.87
CA GLY A 513 16.76 31.28 18.46
C GLY A 513 17.91 31.28 18.96
N ALA A 514 18.05 31.63 19.18
CA ALA A 514 19.03 31.99 19.78
C ALA A 514 19.88 31.18 20.23
N LYS A 515 19.69 30.24 20.33
CA LYS A 515 20.43 29.68 21.01
C LYS A 515 21.20 28.79 20.36
N ASN A 516 21.48 28.61 19.37
CA ASN A 516 22.39 27.67 18.88
C ASN A 516 22.10 26.33 19.41
N THR A 517 20.92 26.13 19.87
CA THR A 517 20.53 24.79 20.32
C THR A 517 20.10 24.00 19.10
N PHE A 518 20.72 22.87 18.92
CA PHE A 518 20.33 22.00 17.82
C PHE A 518 19.06 21.27 18.17
N VAL A 519 18.14 21.24 17.24
CA VAL A 519 16.91 20.51 17.44
C VAL A 519 17.04 19.20 16.65
N TYR A 520 16.92 18.09 17.35
CA TYR A 520 17.05 16.78 16.75
C TYR A 520 15.73 16.04 16.82
N PRO A 521 15.49 15.09 15.91
CA PRO A 521 14.29 14.30 16.01
C PRO A 521 14.27 13.46 17.28
N HIS A 522 13.08 13.19 17.79
CA HIS A 522 12.90 12.36 18.95
C HIS A 522 11.96 11.22 18.62
N GLU A 523 12.04 10.15 19.37
CA GLU A 523 11.09 9.08 19.23
C GLU A 523 9.69 9.59 19.52
N THR A 524 8.72 8.99 18.85
CA THR A 524 7.33 9.34 19.07
C THR A 524 6.84 8.76 20.39
N GLY A 525 5.61 9.02 20.73
CA GLY A 525 5.08 8.62 22.02
C GLY A 525 4.92 7.13 22.14
N ASN A 526 4.69 6.68 23.38
CA ASN A 526 4.61 5.27 23.67
C ASN A 526 3.46 4.59 22.95
N THR A 527 2.37 5.29 22.69
CA THR A 527 1.22 4.70 22.01
C THR A 527 1.58 4.31 20.57
N MET A 528 2.30 5.19 19.89
CA MET A 528 2.73 4.89 18.53
C MET A 528 3.78 3.78 18.53
N LEU A 529 4.71 3.81 19.48
CA LEU A 529 5.75 2.78 19.56
C LEU A 529 5.17 1.41 19.91
N PHE A 530 4.11 1.38 20.71
CA PHE A 530 3.45 0.12 21.03
C PHE A 530 2.93 -0.56 19.77
N SER A 531 2.26 0.20 18.90
CA SER A 531 1.76 -0.36 17.65
C SER A 531 2.91 -0.86 16.78
N LEU A 532 4.00 -0.10 16.72
CA LEU A 532 5.14 -0.54 15.92
C LEU A 532 5.74 -1.83 16.46
N LEU A 533 5.85 -1.96 17.77
CA LEU A 533 6.46 -3.16 18.36
C LEU A 533 5.57 -4.39 18.15
N ILE A 534 4.25 -4.24 18.27
CA ILE A 534 3.36 -5.36 18.01
C ILE A 534 3.42 -5.79 16.56
N LEU A 535 3.44 -4.83 15.62
CA LEU A 535 3.58 -5.19 14.21
C LEU A 535 4.94 -5.82 13.94
N LEU A 536 5.97 -5.42 14.67
CA LEU A 536 7.28 -6.04 14.54
C LEU A 536 7.21 -7.52 14.91
N LEU A 537 6.50 -7.85 15.98
CA LEU A 537 6.35 -9.24 16.37
C LEU A 537 5.64 -10.05 15.28
N PHE A 538 4.61 -9.50 14.69
CA PHE A 538 3.94 -10.18 13.57
C PHE A 538 4.89 -10.33 12.38
N THR A 539 5.67 -9.31 12.08
CA THR A 539 6.61 -9.39 10.96
C THR A 539 7.67 -10.46 11.19
N LEU A 540 8.09 -10.62 12.44
CA LEU A 540 9.09 -11.63 12.75
C LEU A 540 8.52 -13.05 12.70
N PHE A 541 7.27 -13.26 13.13
CA PHE A 541 6.80 -14.60 13.41
C PHE A 541 5.62 -15.09 12.60
N ILE A 542 4.89 -14.23 11.91
CA ILE A 542 3.68 -14.69 11.21
C ILE A 542 4.00 -15.64 10.07
N GLY A 543 5.22 -15.60 9.55
CA GLY A 543 5.60 -16.52 8.48
C GLY A 543 5.64 -17.97 8.90
N SER A 544 5.61 -18.23 10.21
CA SER A 544 5.65 -19.61 10.69
C SER A 544 4.42 -20.41 10.28
N ILE A 545 3.31 -19.76 9.92
CA ILE A 545 2.13 -20.50 9.49
C ILE A 545 2.34 -21.19 8.16
N GLY A 546 3.35 -20.78 7.39
CA GLY A 546 3.65 -21.40 6.12
C GLY A 546 4.90 -22.26 6.13
N ILE A 547 5.52 -22.48 7.29
CA ILE A 547 6.71 -23.28 7.36
C ILE A 547 6.31 -24.74 7.53
N HIS A 548 6.99 -25.63 6.79
CA HIS A 548 6.76 -27.04 6.93
C HIS A 548 7.50 -27.54 8.15
N PHE A 549 6.78 -27.84 9.21
CA PHE A 549 7.41 -28.39 10.38
C PHE A 549 7.42 -29.92 10.22
N ASP A 550 8.61 -30.48 10.17
CA ASP A 550 8.77 -31.89 10.02
C ASP A 550 8.61 -32.54 11.37
N ASN A 551 7.49 -33.17 11.62
CA ASN A 551 7.30 -33.86 12.89
C ASN A 551 7.87 -35.25 12.87
N GLY A 552 8.45 -35.68 11.78
CA GLY A 552 9.00 -37.01 11.70
C GLY A 552 7.99 -38.13 11.61
N ILE A 553 6.71 -37.79 11.56
CA ILE A 553 5.69 -38.79 11.49
C ILE A 553 4.93 -38.60 10.19
N LYS A 554 5.09 -39.55 9.29
CA LYS A 554 4.35 -39.51 8.06
C LYS A 554 3.15 -40.41 8.24
N VAL A 555 1.99 -39.83 8.43
CA VAL A 555 0.78 -40.60 8.60
C VAL A 555 0.04 -40.61 7.28
N ASN A 556 -0.09 -41.79 6.73
CA ASN A 556 -0.86 -41.97 5.50
C ASN A 556 -0.33 -41.16 4.33
N GLY A 557 0.93 -40.94 4.29
CA GLY A 557 1.52 -40.20 3.18
C GLY A 557 1.25 -38.73 3.16
N ILE A 558 0.47 -38.22 4.12
CA ILE A 558 0.22 -36.82 4.20
C ILE A 558 1.21 -36.27 5.17
N SER A 559 2.38 -35.93 4.71
CA SER A 559 3.35 -35.38 5.59
C SER A 559 3.42 -33.93 5.35
N GLU A 560 3.61 -33.19 6.40
CA GLU A 560 4.07 -31.86 6.18
C GLU A 560 3.03 -30.90 5.71
N LEU A 561 1.86 -30.93 6.23
CA LEU A 561 0.94 -29.82 6.05
C LEU A 561 1.35 -28.69 6.96
N THR A 562 1.49 -27.52 6.36
CA THR A 562 1.75 -26.32 7.17
C THR A 562 0.46 -25.95 7.88
N ILE A 563 0.56 -25.06 8.86
CA ILE A 563 -0.63 -24.55 9.54
C ILE A 563 -1.57 -23.88 8.54
N LEU A 564 -1.00 -23.11 7.62
CA LEU A 564 -1.81 -22.45 6.62
C LEU A 564 -2.50 -23.46 5.70
N SER A 565 -1.84 -24.55 5.34
CA SER A 565 -2.44 -25.57 4.52
C SER A 565 -3.61 -26.25 5.24
N LYS A 566 -3.45 -26.52 6.54
CA LYS A 566 -4.55 -27.08 7.31
C LYS A 566 -5.73 -26.13 7.35
N TRP A 567 -5.45 -24.86 7.57
CA TRP A 567 -6.49 -23.84 7.66
C TRP A 567 -7.26 -23.75 6.36
N LEU A 568 -6.56 -23.79 5.23
CA LEU A 568 -7.18 -23.60 3.92
C LEU A 568 -7.66 -24.91 3.28
N THR A 569 -7.60 -26.03 3.98
CA THR A 569 -7.99 -27.31 3.40
C THR A 569 -9.37 -27.30 2.76
N PRO A 570 -10.41 -26.73 3.38
CA PRO A 570 -11.72 -26.75 2.70
C PRO A 570 -11.73 -25.98 1.39
N SER A 571 -10.94 -24.91 1.30
CA SER A 571 -10.88 -24.13 0.07
C SER A 571 -10.01 -24.82 -0.96
N ILE A 572 -8.92 -25.45 -0.54
CA ILE A 572 -8.02 -26.12 -1.46
C ILE A 572 -8.68 -27.32 -2.11
N ASN A 573 -9.58 -27.98 -1.42
CA ASN A 573 -10.25 -29.16 -1.99
C ASN A 573 -11.06 -28.82 -3.23
N PHE A 574 -11.40 -27.57 -3.43
CA PHE A 574 -12.04 -27.21 -4.68
C PHE A 574 -11.06 -27.28 -5.83
N PHE A 575 -9.79 -27.02 -5.55
CA PHE A 575 -8.86 -26.94 -6.64
C PHE A 575 -8.11 -28.18 -6.89
N GLU A 576 -8.38 -29.21 -6.34
CA GLU A 576 -8.00 -30.42 -6.41
C GLU A 576 -6.77 -30.77 -6.99
N GLU A 577 -6.19 -30.44 -7.77
CA GLU A 577 -5.12 -30.89 -8.07
C GLU A 577 -4.10 -30.27 -7.72
N SER A 578 -4.06 -29.56 -6.90
CA SER A 578 -2.96 -28.99 -6.37
C SER A 578 -1.90 -29.93 -6.38
N SER A 579 -0.91 -29.64 -6.97
CA SER A 579 0.14 -30.45 -7.10
C SER A 579 0.54 -31.02 -5.84
N ASN A 580 0.61 -32.22 -5.73
CA ASN A 580 1.02 -32.80 -4.58
C ASN A 580 2.48 -32.87 -4.49
N SER A 581 3.22 -32.05 -5.12
CA SER A 581 4.62 -32.12 -5.02
C SER A 581 5.05 -31.80 -3.61
N SER A 582 5.35 -32.79 -2.87
CA SER A 582 5.97 -32.57 -1.59
C SER A 582 7.35 -32.07 -1.89
N ILE A 583 7.63 -30.83 -1.60
CA ILE A 583 8.94 -30.27 -1.79
C ILE A 583 9.80 -30.81 -0.68
N ASN A 584 10.84 -31.59 -1.02
CA ASN A 584 11.70 -32.09 0.01
C ASN A 584 12.66 -30.97 0.44
N SER A 585 13.41 -31.20 1.49
CA SER A 585 14.27 -30.14 2.06
C SER A 585 15.29 -29.65 1.06
N TYR A 586 15.78 -30.54 0.23
CA TYR A 586 16.83 -30.18 -0.73
C TYR A 586 16.28 -29.21 -1.78
N GLU A 587 15.10 -29.48 -2.31
CA GLU A 587 14.49 -28.61 -3.31
C GLU A 587 14.14 -27.27 -2.68
N PHE A 588 13.66 -27.29 -1.45
CA PHE A 588 13.36 -26.04 -0.76
C PHE A 588 14.62 -25.21 -0.57
N LEU A 589 15.72 -25.87 -0.21
CA LEU A 589 16.98 -25.15 0.01
C LEU A 589 17.47 -24.52 -1.29
N ILE A 590 17.40 -25.22 -2.41
CA ILE A 590 17.84 -24.69 -3.68
C ILE A 590 16.99 -23.50 -4.09
N ASN A 591 15.68 -23.60 -3.95
CA ASN A 591 14.79 -22.50 -4.31
C ASN A 591 15.03 -21.31 -3.38
N ALA A 592 15.24 -21.57 -2.10
CA ALA A 592 15.49 -20.51 -1.14
C ALA A 592 16.82 -19.80 -1.42
N ILE A 593 17.85 -20.56 -1.79
CA ILE A 593 19.13 -19.95 -2.10
C ILE A 593 19.00 -18.99 -3.28
N SER A 594 18.28 -19.39 -4.32
CA SER A 594 18.14 -18.50 -5.47
C SER A 594 17.32 -17.25 -5.12
N SER A 595 16.24 -17.38 -4.36
CA SER A 595 15.44 -16.22 -3.95
C SER A 595 16.23 -15.29 -3.05
N VAL A 596 16.94 -15.85 -2.08
CA VAL A 596 17.72 -15.05 -1.15
C VAL A 596 18.89 -14.39 -1.87
N SER A 597 19.49 -15.07 -2.85
CA SER A 597 20.55 -14.47 -3.63
C SER A 597 20.07 -13.24 -4.38
N LEU A 598 18.87 -13.31 -4.96
CA LEU A 598 18.29 -12.15 -5.63
C LEU A 598 18.04 -11.01 -4.66
N ALA A 599 17.54 -11.32 -3.47
CA ALA A 599 17.29 -10.28 -2.47
C ALA A 599 18.59 -9.65 -2.00
N ILE A 600 19.61 -10.46 -1.74
CA ILE A 600 20.91 -9.96 -1.29
C ILE A 600 21.54 -9.10 -2.39
N LEU A 601 21.43 -9.52 -3.64
CA LEU A 601 21.95 -8.74 -4.74
C LEU A 601 21.26 -7.37 -4.82
N GLY A 602 19.94 -7.33 -4.66
CA GLY A 602 19.23 -6.06 -4.66
C GLY A 602 19.65 -5.17 -3.50
N LEU A 603 19.82 -5.74 -2.31
CA LEU A 603 20.28 -4.99 -1.16
C LEU A 603 21.70 -4.48 -1.36
N PHE A 604 22.58 -5.32 -1.95
CA PHE A 604 23.96 -4.93 -2.19
C PHE A 604 24.03 -3.79 -3.20
N ILE A 605 23.25 -3.85 -4.26
CA ILE A 605 23.22 -2.79 -5.24
C ILE A 605 22.72 -1.49 -4.60
N ALA A 606 21.68 -1.57 -3.77
CA ALA A 606 21.16 -0.39 -3.10
C ALA A 606 22.19 0.18 -2.12
N TYR A 607 22.91 -0.68 -1.42
CA TYR A 607 23.93 -0.23 -0.48
C TYR A 607 25.06 0.50 -1.22
N ILE A 608 25.47 -0.03 -2.37
CA ILE A 608 26.53 0.61 -3.13
C ILE A 608 26.09 1.97 -3.65
N PHE A 609 24.87 2.07 -4.19
CA PHE A 609 24.46 3.32 -4.81
C PHE A 609 23.96 4.36 -3.84
N TYR A 610 23.39 3.96 -2.70
CA TYR A 610 22.79 4.93 -1.79
C TYR A 610 23.46 4.98 -0.42
N GLY A 611 24.33 4.06 -0.10
CA GLY A 611 25.00 4.05 1.18
C GLY A 611 26.21 4.96 1.20
N SER A 612 26.88 4.98 2.33
CA SER A 612 28.08 5.79 2.49
C SER A 612 29.24 5.28 1.61
N THR A 613 29.19 4.02 1.23
CA THR A 613 30.24 3.46 0.40
C THR A 613 30.28 4.10 -0.99
N TYR A 614 29.12 4.52 -1.50
CA TYR A 614 29.10 5.14 -2.82
C TYR A 614 29.84 6.47 -2.80
N SER A 615 29.66 7.27 -1.76
CA SER A 615 30.41 8.53 -1.63
C SER A 615 31.89 8.25 -1.54
N PHE A 616 32.27 7.19 -0.83
CA PHE A 616 33.67 6.85 -0.69
C PHE A 616 34.27 6.48 -2.04
N PHE A 617 33.56 5.67 -2.83
CA PHE A 617 34.03 5.30 -4.15
C PHE A 617 34.09 6.49 -5.08
N GLN A 618 33.14 7.42 -4.98
CA GLN A 618 33.18 8.61 -5.78
C GLN A 618 34.39 9.45 -5.40
N ASN A 619 34.66 9.60 -4.13
CA ASN A 619 35.78 10.41 -3.68
C ASN A 619 37.11 9.82 -4.06
N LEU A 620 37.19 8.51 -4.19
CA LEU A 620 38.43 7.88 -4.61
C LEU A 620 38.62 7.88 -6.12
N ASN A 621 37.69 8.51 -6.84
CA ASN A 621 37.80 8.55 -8.29
C ASN A 621 37.88 7.16 -8.89
N PHE A 622 37.32 6.19 -8.20
CA PHE A 622 37.36 4.82 -8.70
C PHE A 622 36.59 4.70 -10.01
N LEU A 623 35.41 5.29 -10.08
CA LEU A 623 34.63 5.26 -11.31
C LEU A 623 35.29 6.07 -12.41
N ASN A 624 35.93 7.19 -12.05
CA ASN A 624 36.63 7.99 -13.03
C ASN A 624 37.81 7.25 -13.62
N SER A 625 38.51 6.46 -12.82
CA SER A 625 39.61 5.70 -13.32
C SER A 625 39.14 4.61 -14.28
N LEU A 626 37.98 4.07 -14.06
CA LEU A 626 37.43 3.12 -14.98
C LEU A 626 37.01 3.77 -16.30
N VAL A 627 36.50 4.97 -16.21
CA VAL A 627 36.12 5.70 -17.44
C VAL A 627 37.32 6.25 -18.15
N UNK A 628 38.07 6.73 -17.50
CA UNK A 628 39.23 7.38 -18.02
C UNK A 628 40.24 6.49 -18.63
N UNK A 629 40.00 5.53 -18.60
CA UNK A 629 40.94 4.59 -19.07
C UNK A 629 40.98 4.54 -20.55
N LYS A 630 39.80 4.56 -21.09
CA LYS A 630 39.77 4.37 -22.53
C LYS A 630 38.61 5.13 -23.14
N GLY A 631 38.77 5.54 -24.36
CA GLY A 631 37.73 6.26 -25.06
C GLY A 631 36.45 5.45 -25.24
N ASN A 632 36.60 4.15 -25.45
CA ASN A 632 35.42 3.29 -25.58
C ASN A 632 34.68 3.20 -24.28
N GLN A 633 35.36 3.27 -23.17
CA GLN A 633 34.69 3.27 -21.88
C GLN A 633 33.90 4.55 -21.66
N LYS A 634 34.34 5.65 -22.24
CA LYS A 634 33.59 6.88 -22.15
C LYS A 634 32.26 6.74 -22.87
N LYS A 635 32.26 6.11 -24.04
CA LYS A 635 31.00 5.88 -24.77
C LYS A 635 30.10 4.96 -23.99
N ASN A 636 30.65 3.92 -23.38
CA ASN A 636 29.86 3.03 -22.58
C ASN A 636 29.32 3.73 -21.35
N PHE A 637 30.08 4.64 -20.80
CA PHE A 637 29.60 5.40 -19.65
C PHE A 637 28.47 6.34 -20.05
N LEU A 638 28.56 6.96 -21.21
CA LEU A 638 27.47 7.78 -21.71
C LEU A 638 26.19 6.99 -21.94
N UNK A 639 26.51 6.01 -22.35
CA UNK A 639 25.36 5.13 -22.53
C UNK A 639 24.71 4.74 -21.24
N UNK A 640 25.37 4.59 -20.48
CA UNK A 640 24.88 4.34 -19.20
C UNK A 640 24.21 5.52 -18.55
N UNK A 641 24.55 6.44 -18.81
CA UNK A 641 24.03 7.65 -18.43
C UNK A 641 22.73 7.97 -19.12
N GLN A 642 22.65 7.57 -20.31
CA GLN A 642 21.42 7.75 -21.05
C GLN A 642 20.36 6.79 -20.54
N VAL A 643 20.73 5.57 -20.31
CA VAL A 643 19.82 4.58 -19.74
C VAL A 643 19.36 5.03 -18.35
N LYS A 644 20.26 5.55 -17.57
CA LYS A 644 19.93 6.02 -16.23
C LYS A 644 18.93 7.18 -16.31
N GLU A 645 19.13 8.09 -17.23
CA GLU A 645 18.20 9.20 -17.39
C GLU A 645 16.85 8.73 -17.87
N LYS A 646 16.83 7.74 -18.74
CA LYS A 646 15.53 7.22 -19.23
C LYS A 646 14.79 6.52 -18.09
N ILE A 647 15.48 5.76 -17.27
CA ILE A 647 14.85 5.11 -16.13
C ILE A 647 14.34 6.16 -15.16
N TYR A 648 15.13 7.19 -14.89
CA TYR A 648 14.70 8.26 -14.01
C TYR A 648 13.48 8.98 -14.55
N SER A 649 13.46 9.29 -15.85
CA SER A 649 12.32 9.97 -16.46
C SER A 649 11.07 9.11 -16.40
N TRP A 650 11.21 7.82 -16.65
CA TRP A 650 10.08 6.90 -16.56
C TRP A 650 9.51 6.89 -15.15
N SER A 651 10.37 6.76 -14.15
CA SER A 651 9.92 6.72 -12.77
C SER A 651 9.34 8.05 -12.31
N TYR A 652 10.01 9.15 -12.63
CA TYR A 652 9.55 10.46 -12.20
C TYR A 652 8.20 10.82 -12.81
N ASN A 653 7.99 10.45 -14.07
CA ASN A 653 6.74 10.76 -14.76
C ASN A 653 5.69 9.66 -14.59
N ARG A 654 5.91 8.74 -13.67
CA ARG A 654 4.94 7.68 -13.33
C ARG A 654 4.58 6.84 -14.56
N GLY A 655 5.56 6.52 -15.38
CA GLY A 655 5.35 5.73 -16.58
C GLY A 655 4.53 6.44 -17.64
N TYR A 656 4.37 7.75 -17.49
CA TYR A 656 3.57 8.60 -18.37
C TYR A 656 2.11 8.19 -18.44
N ILE A 657 1.64 7.37 -17.52
CA ILE A 657 0.26 6.93 -17.53
C ILE A 657 -0.69 8.02 -17.08
N ASP A 658 -0.29 8.82 -16.06
CA ASP A 658 -1.10 9.96 -15.65
C ASP A 658 -1.23 10.98 -16.79
N VAL A 659 -0.15 11.21 -17.53
CA VAL A 659 -0.20 12.12 -18.68
C VAL A 659 -1.16 11.58 -19.73
N PHE A 660 -1.11 10.28 -20.00
CA PHE A 660 -2.01 9.65 -20.96
C PHE A 660 -3.46 9.83 -20.55
N TYR A 661 -3.77 9.58 -19.29
CA TYR A 661 -5.14 9.75 -18.79
C TYR A 661 -5.59 11.20 -18.92
N THR A 662 -4.70 12.15 -18.61
CA THR A 662 -5.07 13.55 -18.69
C THR A 662 -5.33 13.95 -20.13
N ARG A 663 -4.46 13.58 -21.05
CA ARG A 663 -4.60 14.02 -22.44
C ARG A 663 -5.74 13.33 -23.16
N VAL A 664 -5.93 12.03 -22.90
CA VAL A 664 -6.90 11.28 -23.69
C VAL A 664 -8.28 11.32 -23.07
N PHE A 665 -8.37 10.99 -21.79
CA PHE A 665 -9.69 10.83 -21.18
C PHE A 665 -10.24 12.12 -20.58
N ILE A 666 -9.46 12.84 -19.82
CA ILE A 666 -9.98 14.04 -19.14
C ILE A 666 -10.27 15.14 -20.15
N LEU A 667 -9.32 15.45 -21.03
CA LEU A 667 -9.57 16.46 -22.03
C LEU A 667 -10.63 16.03 -23.02
N GLY A 668 -10.70 14.74 -23.35
CA GLY A 668 -11.73 14.24 -24.23
C GLY A 668 -13.12 14.42 -23.65
N ILE A 669 -13.28 14.11 -22.38
CA ILE A 669 -14.57 14.28 -21.72
C ILE A 669 -14.95 15.75 -21.61
N ARG A 670 -13.97 16.62 -21.32
CA ARG A 670 -14.24 18.05 -21.25
C ARG A 670 -14.69 18.60 -22.59
N ARG A 671 -14.05 18.17 -23.68
CA ARG A 671 -14.45 18.63 -25.00
C ARG A 671 -15.80 18.11 -25.39
N LEU A 672 -16.13 16.87 -24.98
CA LEU A 672 -17.46 16.34 -25.24
C LEU A 672 -18.50 17.13 -24.47
N ALA A 673 -18.19 17.52 -23.23
CA ALA A 673 -19.10 18.33 -22.45
C ALA A 673 -19.30 19.70 -23.08
N GLU A 674 -18.26 20.30 -23.62
CA GLU A 674 -18.39 21.58 -24.31
C GLU A 674 -19.24 21.44 -25.57
N LEU A 675 -19.09 20.36 -26.30
CA LEU A 675 -19.90 20.13 -27.47
C LEU A 675 -21.37 19.94 -27.09
N THR A 676 -21.62 19.18 -26.03
CA THR A 676 -22.99 18.99 -25.55
C THR A 676 -23.60 20.30 -25.11
N ASN A 677 -22.83 21.17 -24.45
CA ASN A 677 -23.31 22.48 -24.05
C ASN A 677 -23.62 23.33 -25.25
N PHE A 678 -22.78 23.26 -26.29
CA PHE A 678 -23.02 24.00 -27.51
C PHE A 678 -24.33 23.55 -28.16
N PHE A 679 -24.56 22.23 -28.25
CA PHE A 679 -25.80 21.75 -28.83
C PHE A 679 -27.00 22.19 -28.00
N ASP A 680 -26.89 22.11 -26.67
CA ASP A 680 -28.01 22.48 -25.83
C ASP A 680 -28.34 23.95 -25.96
N LYS A 681 -27.33 24.83 -25.89
CA LYS A 681 -27.60 26.25 -25.89
C LYS A 681 -27.67 26.85 -27.28
N GLY A 682 -26.83 26.41 -28.20
CA GLY A 682 -26.78 27.03 -29.50
C GLY A 682 -27.77 26.49 -30.49
N VAL A 683 -28.07 25.21 -30.44
CA VAL A 683 -28.94 24.59 -31.41
C VAL A 683 -30.33 24.40 -30.85
N ILE A 684 -30.46 23.67 -29.73
CA ILE A 684 -31.77 23.32 -29.22
C ILE A 684 -32.49 24.56 -28.69
N ASP A 685 -31.82 25.33 -27.81
CA ASP A 685 -32.45 26.54 -27.29
C ASP A 685 -32.63 27.58 -28.37
N GLY A 686 -31.67 27.65 -29.31
CA GLY A 686 -31.79 28.57 -30.41
C GLY A 686 -32.99 28.28 -31.28
N ILE A 687 -33.22 26.98 -31.57
CA ILE A 687 -34.38 26.60 -32.37
C ILE A 687 -35.65 26.87 -31.58
N ILE A 688 -35.70 26.50 -30.32
CA ILE A 688 -36.89 26.71 -29.52
C ILE A 688 -37.17 28.20 -29.40
N ASN A 689 -36.17 29.01 -29.08
CA ASN A 689 -36.37 30.43 -28.91
C ASN A 689 -36.61 31.12 -30.23
N GLY A 690 -36.10 30.57 -31.32
CA GLY A 690 -36.35 31.13 -32.63
C GLY A 690 -37.74 30.88 -33.16
N VAL A 691 -38.39 29.89 -32.63
CA VAL A 691 -39.77 29.61 -33.00
C VAL A 691 -40.68 30.34 -32.05
#